data_262bb8183d34850ba42b009b9e7c5580
#
_entry.id   262bb8183d34850ba42b009b9e7c5580
#
_cell.length_a   1.000
_cell.length_b   1.000
_cell.length_c   1.000
_cell.angle_alpha   90.00
_cell.angle_beta   90.00
_cell.angle_gamma   90.00
#
_symmetry.space_group_name_H-M   'P 1'
#
loop_
_entity.id
_entity.type
_entity.pdbx_description
1 polymer ?
#
loop_
_entity_poly.entity_id
_entity_poly.type
_entity_poly.pdbx_seq_one_letter_code
_entity_poly.pdbx_strand_id
1 'polypeptide(L)'
;MRRIPCFVLVVILILAAAVLPVAAQTLLATVPVQNFNFYLAANPATNMLYVLNTCGTDPNCNTNGTVTVINGVNNTVAATVNVGINPQFLVINPVTNKIYVTNRHDNTVSVINGANNTVIKTIAVGAHPTIEDVDPITNKIYVVNNGNGQGNSISVIDGNSDTATATIGVGNYPVSLAVDPVRNKIYVVNYCGAQFGCSAHFAPGTVSVIDGRNNTVTGTVTVGYGPLIVFVDNVTNKIYVSNSCGATPSCDSDGNTTNIMGTVTQIDGAALTTQTVNTGLGQAAMSLNAVANAVYITNSTDNTLSVINGSTLGVQTVNVGTLPQDVEVNVATNTIFVCNYNANTVSVINGNTLATVATINVGVNPVEAWVNPVVNRIYVSNVGNNTVSVLSGVAPTALQFVPVTPCRLLDTRPPGGSGPISGGTSQTFNLPQLSQTKSCGDLSSAVAYSLNVTVVPTHTLGYLTIWPGGQAQPVVSTMNSTDGRIKANAAIVPGGYQGSVSVFASDTSNVILDINGYFTEPGAQTLQFFKLTPCRIVDTRNNMHGGTLHAGVERDYTIPTNCGVPASAKAYSFNITAIPPSGGLDYLTVWPKGEAQPVVSTLNDNTGTIVANAAIVPAGPNNATAFYPHNNNTDLLIDVDGYFAPAGSGGLQLYTQVPCRVVDTRNSGNGFNGQITVNVQNSACLLPSNAGGYVFNATVVPPAPLLFLTLWPHGTTQPTVSTLNANDGFITSNMAIVPNSDGSINAFSSSQTQMILDISGYFAP
;
A
#
# COMPACT_ATOMS: atom_id res chain seq x y z
N MET A 1 -2.03 18.91 -79.27
CA MET A 1 -1.36 19.05 -77.97
C MET A 1 -2.34 18.61 -76.85
N ARG A 2 -2.20 17.39 -76.40
CA ARG A 2 -3.05 16.83 -75.35
C ARG A 2 -2.28 16.91 -74.03
N ARG A 3 -2.85 17.57 -73.00
CA ARG A 3 -2.30 17.60 -71.59
C ARG A 3 -2.69 16.35 -70.88
N ILE A 4 -1.71 15.67 -70.30
CA ILE A 4 -1.87 14.52 -69.36
C ILE A 4 -1.93 15.10 -67.96
N PRO A 5 -2.93 14.77 -67.12
CA PRO A 5 -2.90 15.15 -65.69
C PRO A 5 -2.05 14.15 -64.89
N CYS A 6 -1.16 14.70 -64.07
CA CYS A 6 -0.33 13.98 -63.11
C CYS A 6 -1.20 13.61 -61.89
N PHE A 7 -1.46 12.30 -61.64
CA PHE A 7 -2.06 11.81 -60.42
C PHE A 7 -0.97 11.66 -59.37
N VAL A 8 -1.03 12.45 -58.32
CA VAL A 8 -0.23 12.25 -57.09
C VAL A 8 -0.91 11.19 -56.24
N LEU A 9 -0.29 10.02 -56.12
CA LEU A 9 -0.73 8.93 -55.25
C LEU A 9 -0.25 9.25 -53.81
N VAL A 10 -1.13 9.71 -52.93
CA VAL A 10 -0.85 9.84 -51.52
C VAL A 10 -1.01 8.46 -50.89
N VAL A 11 0.10 7.81 -50.56
CA VAL A 11 0.12 6.58 -49.75
C VAL A 11 -0.02 6.99 -48.29
N ILE A 12 -1.20 6.81 -47.73
CA ILE A 12 -1.42 6.92 -46.28
C ILE A 12 -0.89 5.64 -45.64
N LEU A 13 0.28 5.72 -45.02
CA LEU A 13 0.80 4.67 -44.13
C LEU A 13 -0.04 4.72 -42.85
N ILE A 14 -1.01 3.81 -42.70
CA ILE A 14 -1.65 3.55 -41.42
C ILE A 14 -0.65 2.74 -40.60
N LEU A 15 0.06 3.41 -39.70
CA LEU A 15 0.74 2.70 -38.59
C LEU A 15 -0.35 2.09 -37.71
N ALA A 16 -0.60 0.80 -37.90
CA ALA A 16 -1.30 0.01 -36.88
C ALA A 16 -0.37 -0.09 -35.67
N ALA A 17 -0.59 0.73 -34.66
CA ALA A 17 -0.04 0.50 -33.36
C ALA A 17 -0.51 -0.90 -32.94
N ALA A 18 0.40 -1.84 -32.85
CA ALA A 18 0.12 -3.15 -32.27
C ALA A 18 -0.24 -2.91 -30.80
N VAL A 19 -1.54 -2.89 -30.50
CA VAL A 19 -2.04 -2.98 -29.14
C VAL A 19 -1.60 -4.37 -28.67
N LEU A 20 -0.53 -4.43 -27.88
CA LEU A 20 -0.17 -5.66 -27.18
C LEU A 20 -1.39 -6.07 -26.35
N PRO A 21 -1.84 -7.34 -26.42
CA PRO A 21 -2.98 -7.77 -25.65
C PRO A 21 -2.62 -7.58 -24.16
N VAL A 22 -3.38 -6.73 -23.48
CA VAL A 22 -3.41 -6.71 -22.00
C VAL A 22 -3.65 -8.15 -21.58
N ALA A 23 -2.79 -8.71 -20.73
CA ALA A 23 -2.96 -10.07 -20.24
C ALA A 23 -4.39 -10.22 -19.69
N ALA A 24 -5.19 -11.07 -20.30
CA ALA A 24 -6.59 -11.24 -19.94
C ALA A 24 -6.65 -11.75 -18.49
N GLN A 25 -7.49 -11.09 -17.66
CA GLN A 25 -7.75 -11.57 -16.32
C GLN A 25 -8.37 -12.97 -16.37
N THR A 26 -7.89 -13.86 -15.55
CA THR A 26 -8.27 -15.27 -15.60
C THR A 26 -8.61 -15.82 -14.22
N LEU A 27 -9.47 -16.81 -14.21
CA LEU A 27 -9.66 -17.69 -13.05
C LEU A 27 -8.40 -18.55 -12.90
N LEU A 28 -7.71 -18.41 -11.76
CA LEU A 28 -6.47 -19.14 -11.46
C LEU A 28 -6.72 -20.43 -10.71
N ALA A 29 -7.70 -20.42 -9.79
CA ALA A 29 -8.06 -21.57 -8.98
C ALA A 29 -9.51 -21.45 -8.47
N THR A 30 -10.09 -22.61 -8.13
CA THR A 30 -11.33 -22.73 -7.36
C THR A 30 -11.02 -23.59 -6.14
N VAL A 31 -11.18 -23.03 -4.93
CA VAL A 31 -10.82 -23.69 -3.66
C VAL A 31 -12.11 -24.06 -2.93
N PRO A 32 -12.34 -25.35 -2.61
CA PRO A 32 -13.46 -25.76 -1.79
C PRO A 32 -13.36 -25.21 -0.36
N VAL A 33 -14.47 -24.74 0.20
CA VAL A 33 -14.61 -24.28 1.58
C VAL A 33 -15.84 -24.91 2.23
N GLN A 34 -16.19 -24.51 3.47
CA GLN A 34 -17.36 -25.05 4.14
C GLN A 34 -18.64 -24.24 3.86
N ASN A 35 -19.75 -24.65 4.46
CA ASN A 35 -21.08 -24.16 4.12
C ASN A 35 -21.28 -22.68 4.51
N PHE A 36 -21.97 -21.94 3.63
CA PHE A 36 -22.34 -20.54 3.78
C PHE A 36 -21.14 -19.62 4.01
N ASN A 37 -20.26 -19.57 3.01
CA ASN A 37 -19.06 -18.73 2.98
C ASN A 37 -19.41 -17.29 2.53
N PHE A 38 -20.08 -16.51 3.40
CA PHE A 38 -20.52 -15.15 3.06
C PHE A 38 -19.42 -14.09 3.07
N TYR A 39 -18.44 -14.21 3.95
CA TYR A 39 -17.42 -13.18 4.14
C TYR A 39 -16.01 -13.75 4.05
N LEU A 40 -15.10 -12.96 3.50
CA LEU A 40 -13.69 -13.33 3.43
C LEU A 40 -12.79 -12.09 3.51
N ALA A 41 -11.57 -12.27 4.01
CA ALA A 41 -10.54 -11.23 4.03
C ALA A 41 -9.15 -11.84 3.89
N ALA A 42 -8.26 -11.14 3.19
CA ALA A 42 -6.86 -11.55 3.06
C ALA A 42 -5.96 -10.72 3.98
N ASN A 43 -5.00 -11.38 4.64
CA ASN A 43 -3.92 -10.68 5.32
C ASN A 43 -2.82 -10.32 4.31
N PRO A 44 -2.65 -9.04 3.96
CA PRO A 44 -1.67 -8.64 2.95
C PRO A 44 -0.22 -8.89 3.38
N ALA A 45 0.06 -8.96 4.68
CA ALA A 45 1.40 -9.19 5.21
C ALA A 45 1.85 -10.67 5.08
N THR A 46 0.91 -11.62 5.16
CA THR A 46 1.21 -13.07 5.13
C THR A 46 0.70 -13.78 3.88
N ASN A 47 -0.10 -13.09 3.07
CA ASN A 47 -0.84 -13.65 1.94
C ASN A 47 -1.71 -14.86 2.31
N MET A 48 -2.25 -14.85 3.54
CA MET A 48 -3.25 -15.83 3.99
C MET A 48 -4.64 -15.25 3.85
N LEU A 49 -5.57 -16.03 3.28
CA LEU A 49 -6.97 -15.68 3.16
C LEU A 49 -7.77 -16.41 4.23
N TYR A 50 -8.66 -15.71 4.89
CA TYR A 50 -9.57 -16.22 5.90
C TYR A 50 -10.99 -16.14 5.39
N VAL A 51 -11.65 -17.29 5.26
CA VAL A 51 -13.01 -17.44 4.71
C VAL A 51 -13.94 -17.85 5.83
N LEU A 52 -14.92 -17.01 6.12
CA LEU A 52 -15.90 -17.24 7.17
C LEU A 52 -16.99 -18.18 6.65
N ASN A 53 -17.16 -19.32 7.32
CA ASN A 53 -18.21 -20.29 7.02
C ASN A 53 -19.22 -20.30 8.18
N THR A 54 -20.33 -19.59 7.99
CA THR A 54 -21.31 -19.33 9.05
C THR A 54 -21.87 -20.61 9.65
N CYS A 55 -22.07 -21.64 8.82
CA CYS A 55 -22.67 -22.92 9.25
C CYS A 55 -21.62 -24.04 9.42
N GLY A 56 -20.36 -23.78 9.17
CA GLY A 56 -19.31 -24.79 9.28
C GLY A 56 -19.63 -26.04 8.45
N THR A 57 -19.65 -27.21 9.10
CA THR A 57 -20.03 -28.48 8.46
C THR A 57 -21.52 -28.81 8.55
N ASP A 58 -22.28 -28.04 9.35
CA ASP A 58 -23.72 -28.27 9.55
C ASP A 58 -24.55 -27.44 8.56
N PRO A 59 -25.24 -28.03 7.58
CA PRO A 59 -26.02 -27.25 6.62
C PRO A 59 -27.25 -26.56 7.25
N ASN A 60 -27.60 -26.89 8.48
CA ASN A 60 -28.72 -26.28 9.21
C ASN A 60 -28.27 -25.17 10.18
N CYS A 61 -26.97 -24.89 10.25
CA CYS A 61 -26.36 -23.83 11.08
C CYS A 61 -26.67 -23.92 12.60
N ASN A 62 -26.86 -25.12 13.14
CA ASN A 62 -27.13 -25.33 14.57
C ASN A 62 -25.88 -25.55 15.41
N THR A 63 -24.70 -25.61 14.76
CA THR A 63 -23.42 -25.83 15.42
C THR A 63 -22.48 -24.65 15.20
N ASN A 64 -21.28 -24.75 15.75
CA ASN A 64 -20.24 -23.77 15.56
C ASN A 64 -19.91 -23.55 14.08
N GLY A 65 -19.71 -22.30 13.70
CA GLY A 65 -19.12 -21.97 12.42
C GLY A 65 -17.61 -22.18 12.41
N THR A 66 -17.01 -21.95 11.24
CA THR A 66 -15.56 -22.13 11.06
C THR A 66 -14.97 -21.00 10.22
N VAL A 67 -13.65 -20.88 10.30
CA VAL A 67 -12.85 -20.08 9.38
C VAL A 67 -11.96 -21.03 8.60
N THR A 68 -12.14 -21.11 7.28
CA THR A 68 -11.21 -21.79 6.37
C THR A 68 -10.07 -20.86 6.05
N VAL A 69 -8.84 -21.29 6.32
CA VAL A 69 -7.61 -20.53 6.02
C VAL A 69 -6.99 -21.07 4.74
N ILE A 70 -6.86 -20.22 3.73
CA ILE A 70 -6.27 -20.57 2.42
C ILE A 70 -4.91 -19.89 2.29
N ASN A 71 -3.90 -20.66 1.90
CA ASN A 71 -2.59 -20.12 1.55
C ASN A 71 -2.67 -19.51 0.14
N GLY A 72 -2.55 -18.18 0.04
CA GLY A 72 -2.63 -17.44 -1.22
C GLY A 72 -1.43 -17.63 -2.16
N VAL A 73 -0.34 -18.28 -1.72
CA VAL A 73 0.80 -18.61 -2.60
C VAL A 73 0.45 -19.76 -3.53
N ASN A 74 -0.14 -20.83 -2.98
CA ASN A 74 -0.43 -22.06 -3.71
C ASN A 74 -1.93 -22.36 -3.87
N ASN A 75 -2.81 -21.49 -3.33
CA ASN A 75 -4.28 -21.61 -3.37
C ASN A 75 -4.79 -22.92 -2.76
N THR A 76 -4.21 -23.38 -1.66
CA THR A 76 -4.62 -24.57 -0.92
C THR A 76 -5.14 -24.24 0.47
N VAL A 77 -6.06 -25.05 0.98
CA VAL A 77 -6.51 -24.93 2.37
C VAL A 77 -5.36 -25.30 3.31
N ALA A 78 -4.95 -24.35 4.15
CA ALA A 78 -3.91 -24.52 5.15
C ALA A 78 -4.46 -25.00 6.49
N ALA A 79 -5.66 -24.55 6.87
CA ALA A 79 -6.32 -24.90 8.12
C ALA A 79 -7.85 -24.69 8.05
N THR A 80 -8.58 -25.33 8.96
CA THR A 80 -9.97 -25.00 9.27
C THR A 80 -10.05 -24.78 10.79
N VAL A 81 -10.47 -23.59 11.21
CA VAL A 81 -10.49 -23.16 12.60
C VAL A 81 -11.92 -23.09 13.09
N ASN A 82 -12.28 -23.82 14.14
CA ASN A 82 -13.59 -23.71 14.77
C ASN A 82 -13.70 -22.38 15.54
N VAL A 83 -14.82 -21.68 15.39
CA VAL A 83 -15.16 -20.45 16.12
C VAL A 83 -16.51 -20.62 16.83
N GLY A 84 -17.18 -19.57 17.25
CA GLY A 84 -18.48 -19.69 17.91
C GLY A 84 -19.65 -19.92 16.97
N ILE A 85 -20.86 -19.85 17.50
CA ILE A 85 -22.12 -20.11 16.76
C ILE A 85 -22.53 -18.88 15.94
N ASN A 86 -22.86 -19.12 14.69
CA ASN A 86 -23.33 -18.11 13.73
C ASN A 86 -22.34 -16.93 13.61
N PRO A 87 -21.09 -17.18 13.20
CA PRO A 87 -20.14 -16.10 12.96
C PRO A 87 -20.60 -15.25 11.77
N GLN A 88 -20.49 -13.91 11.89
CA GLN A 88 -21.04 -12.96 10.91
C GLN A 88 -19.98 -12.19 10.14
N PHE A 89 -18.90 -11.83 10.80
CA PHE A 89 -17.87 -10.99 10.22
C PHE A 89 -16.48 -11.37 10.76
N LEU A 90 -15.45 -10.98 10.04
CA LEU A 90 -14.07 -11.07 10.54
C LEU A 90 -13.25 -9.85 10.11
N VAL A 91 -12.36 -9.42 10.99
CA VAL A 91 -11.38 -8.39 10.66
C VAL A 91 -9.96 -8.88 10.98
N ILE A 92 -9.01 -8.43 10.19
CA ILE A 92 -7.60 -8.79 10.36
C ILE A 92 -6.83 -7.58 10.83
N ASN A 93 -6.07 -7.71 11.93
CA ASN A 93 -5.01 -6.78 12.26
C ASN A 93 -3.69 -7.27 11.61
N PRO A 94 -3.25 -6.68 10.50
CA PRO A 94 -2.07 -7.16 9.78
C PRO A 94 -0.76 -6.89 10.57
N VAL A 95 -0.78 -5.93 11.49
CA VAL A 95 0.39 -5.59 12.34
C VAL A 95 0.67 -6.68 13.37
N THR A 96 -0.39 -7.18 14.04
CA THR A 96 -0.28 -8.22 15.08
C THR A 96 -0.49 -9.63 14.54
N ASN A 97 -0.92 -9.76 13.28
CA ASN A 97 -1.33 -11.00 12.63
C ASN A 97 -2.40 -11.75 13.44
N LYS A 98 -3.36 -11.01 14.01
CA LYS A 98 -4.53 -11.55 14.70
C LYS A 98 -5.78 -11.35 13.86
N ILE A 99 -6.67 -12.33 13.88
CA ILE A 99 -7.97 -12.30 13.22
C ILE A 99 -9.04 -12.35 14.31
N TYR A 100 -9.97 -11.40 14.26
CA TYR A 100 -11.09 -11.28 15.14
C TYR A 100 -12.33 -11.73 14.40
N VAL A 101 -13.20 -12.53 15.05
CA VAL A 101 -14.40 -13.10 14.41
C VAL A 101 -15.58 -12.91 15.35
N THR A 102 -16.60 -12.17 14.92
CA THR A 102 -17.84 -11.98 15.70
C THR A 102 -18.71 -13.24 15.63
N ASN A 103 -19.09 -13.77 16.80
CA ASN A 103 -19.98 -14.90 16.95
C ASN A 103 -21.34 -14.40 17.47
N ARG A 104 -22.28 -14.22 16.54
CA ARG A 104 -23.53 -13.51 16.81
C ARG A 104 -24.40 -14.15 17.89
N HIS A 105 -24.56 -15.47 17.85
CA HIS A 105 -25.42 -16.16 18.83
C HIS A 105 -24.75 -16.37 20.18
N ASP A 106 -23.41 -16.40 20.23
CA ASP A 106 -22.68 -16.58 21.48
C ASP A 106 -22.40 -15.25 22.22
N ASN A 107 -22.65 -14.11 21.56
CA ASN A 107 -22.28 -12.78 22.07
C ASN A 107 -20.78 -12.67 22.38
N THR A 108 -19.95 -13.21 21.53
CA THR A 108 -18.49 -13.23 21.70
C THR A 108 -17.75 -12.86 20.43
N VAL A 109 -16.44 -12.58 20.60
CA VAL A 109 -15.46 -12.47 19.52
C VAL A 109 -14.40 -13.55 19.74
N SER A 110 -14.16 -14.40 18.74
CA SER A 110 -13.03 -15.33 18.72
C SER A 110 -11.79 -14.63 18.18
N VAL A 111 -10.65 -14.78 18.86
CA VAL A 111 -9.34 -14.26 18.42
C VAL A 111 -8.49 -15.41 17.92
N ILE A 112 -8.13 -15.37 16.64
CA ILE A 112 -7.28 -16.37 16.00
C ILE A 112 -5.86 -15.81 15.84
N ASN A 113 -4.86 -16.57 16.23
CA ASN A 113 -3.46 -16.27 15.94
C ASN A 113 -3.14 -16.73 14.52
N GLY A 114 -2.87 -15.77 13.61
CA GLY A 114 -2.58 -16.05 12.20
C GLY A 114 -1.24 -16.75 11.95
N ALA A 115 -0.34 -16.85 12.93
CA ALA A 115 0.92 -17.57 12.76
C ALA A 115 0.75 -19.11 12.82
N ASN A 116 -0.23 -19.59 13.59
CA ASN A 116 -0.49 -21.02 13.79
C ASN A 116 -1.93 -21.44 13.55
N ASN A 117 -2.81 -20.47 13.18
CA ASN A 117 -4.23 -20.69 12.87
C ASN A 117 -5.00 -21.37 14.01
N THR A 118 -4.79 -20.91 15.24
CA THR A 118 -5.51 -21.41 16.43
C THR A 118 -6.27 -20.29 17.13
N VAL A 119 -7.44 -20.60 17.71
CA VAL A 119 -8.14 -19.66 18.59
C VAL A 119 -7.35 -19.54 19.89
N ILE A 120 -6.90 -18.35 20.22
CA ILE A 120 -6.12 -18.05 21.43
C ILE A 120 -6.97 -17.43 22.54
N LYS A 121 -8.14 -16.86 22.18
CA LYS A 121 -9.04 -16.21 23.12
C LYS A 121 -10.45 -16.18 22.57
N THR A 122 -11.44 -16.23 23.48
CA THR A 122 -12.83 -15.87 23.21
C THR A 122 -13.23 -14.77 24.17
N ILE A 123 -13.71 -13.64 23.64
CA ILE A 123 -13.97 -12.41 24.38
C ILE A 123 -15.49 -12.17 24.40
N ALA A 124 -16.07 -12.01 25.61
CA ALA A 124 -17.48 -11.62 25.73
C ALA A 124 -17.64 -10.15 25.31
N VAL A 125 -18.68 -9.88 24.51
CA VAL A 125 -19.07 -8.55 24.01
C VAL A 125 -20.57 -8.30 24.23
N GLY A 126 -21.12 -7.24 23.67
CA GLY A 126 -22.57 -7.00 23.74
C GLY A 126 -23.39 -7.98 22.91
N ALA A 127 -24.73 -7.87 23.01
CA ALA A 127 -25.66 -8.83 22.40
C ALA A 127 -25.65 -8.76 20.86
N HIS A 128 -25.66 -9.94 20.22
CA HIS A 128 -25.70 -10.12 18.79
C HIS A 128 -24.65 -9.27 18.03
N PRO A 129 -23.35 -9.49 18.26
CA PRO A 129 -22.31 -8.80 17.53
C PRO A 129 -22.37 -9.13 16.04
N THR A 130 -22.16 -8.12 15.18
CA THR A 130 -22.28 -8.28 13.72
C THR A 130 -21.02 -7.89 12.98
N ILE A 131 -20.70 -6.62 12.93
CA ILE A 131 -19.57 -6.06 12.19
C ILE A 131 -18.53 -5.53 13.18
N GLU A 132 -17.29 -5.63 12.80
CA GLU A 132 -16.15 -5.11 13.54
C GLU A 132 -15.15 -4.44 12.60
N ASP A 133 -14.40 -3.49 13.13
CA ASP A 133 -13.26 -2.89 12.42
C ASP A 133 -12.11 -2.65 13.41
N VAL A 134 -10.90 -2.55 12.87
CA VAL A 134 -9.67 -2.45 13.66
C VAL A 134 -8.96 -1.13 13.40
N ASP A 135 -8.51 -0.50 14.47
CA ASP A 135 -7.47 0.53 14.43
C ASP A 135 -6.09 -0.13 14.57
N PRO A 136 -5.34 -0.33 13.49
CA PRO A 136 -4.04 -0.99 13.55
C PRO A 136 -2.97 -0.14 14.25
N ILE A 137 -3.18 1.18 14.37
CA ILE A 137 -2.26 2.10 15.05
C ILE A 137 -2.39 1.96 16.56
N THR A 138 -3.61 2.01 17.08
CA THR A 138 -3.86 1.88 18.54
C THR A 138 -4.07 0.46 19.00
N ASN A 139 -4.15 -0.50 18.06
CA ASN A 139 -4.47 -1.91 18.30
C ASN A 139 -5.79 -2.11 19.06
N LYS A 140 -6.81 -1.31 18.73
CA LYS A 140 -8.17 -1.44 19.25
C LYS A 140 -9.11 -2.03 18.22
N ILE A 141 -10.02 -2.86 18.64
CA ILE A 141 -11.07 -3.44 17.80
C ILE A 141 -12.42 -2.94 18.31
N TYR A 142 -13.24 -2.43 17.40
CA TYR A 142 -14.56 -1.89 17.66
C TYR A 142 -15.60 -2.83 17.11
N VAL A 143 -16.56 -3.28 17.93
CA VAL A 143 -17.53 -4.33 17.59
C VAL A 143 -18.94 -3.77 17.74
N VAL A 144 -19.75 -3.83 16.69
CA VAL A 144 -21.16 -3.45 16.71
C VAL A 144 -21.98 -4.49 17.47
N ASN A 145 -22.67 -4.07 18.53
CA ASN A 145 -23.64 -4.88 19.27
C ASN A 145 -25.04 -4.58 18.74
N ASN A 146 -25.46 -5.32 17.71
CA ASN A 146 -26.71 -5.08 17.00
C ASN A 146 -27.98 -5.38 17.84
N GLY A 147 -27.87 -6.30 18.83
CA GLY A 147 -28.96 -6.65 19.75
C GLY A 147 -30.19 -7.23 19.04
N ASN A 148 -30.01 -7.85 17.88
CA ASN A 148 -31.10 -8.32 17.01
C ASN A 148 -32.08 -7.19 16.61
N GLY A 149 -31.50 -6.05 16.21
CA GLY A 149 -32.29 -4.85 15.82
C GLY A 149 -32.71 -3.95 16.97
N GLN A 150 -32.32 -4.26 18.22
CA GLN A 150 -32.66 -3.47 19.42
C GLN A 150 -31.40 -3.01 20.18
N GLY A 151 -30.20 -3.25 19.64
CA GLY A 151 -28.95 -2.80 20.22
C GLY A 151 -28.74 -1.29 20.03
N ASN A 152 -27.90 -0.72 20.90
CA ASN A 152 -27.53 0.70 20.87
C ASN A 152 -26.11 0.94 21.39
N SER A 153 -25.21 -0.02 21.17
CA SER A 153 -23.84 0.09 21.67
C SER A 153 -22.82 -0.54 20.74
N ILE A 154 -21.57 -0.19 20.96
CA ILE A 154 -20.40 -0.92 20.46
C ILE A 154 -19.51 -1.35 21.61
N SER A 155 -18.82 -2.49 21.47
CA SER A 155 -17.77 -2.93 22.39
C SER A 155 -16.39 -2.51 21.88
N VAL A 156 -15.49 -2.15 22.78
CA VAL A 156 -14.09 -1.84 22.48
C VAL A 156 -13.20 -2.93 23.08
N ILE A 157 -12.42 -3.59 22.24
CA ILE A 157 -11.45 -4.61 22.62
C ILE A 157 -10.04 -4.02 22.52
N ASP A 158 -9.22 -4.20 23.55
CA ASP A 158 -7.78 -3.95 23.48
C ASP A 158 -7.08 -5.19 22.91
N GLY A 159 -6.51 -5.05 21.70
CA GLY A 159 -5.82 -6.13 21.00
C GLY A 159 -4.47 -6.52 21.61
N ASN A 160 -3.92 -5.78 22.59
CA ASN A 160 -2.72 -6.19 23.32
C ASN A 160 -3.05 -7.21 24.42
N SER A 161 -4.15 -7.01 25.12
CA SER A 161 -4.61 -7.88 26.23
C SER A 161 -5.67 -8.90 25.80
N ASP A 162 -6.26 -8.73 24.61
CA ASP A 162 -7.41 -9.48 24.11
C ASP A 162 -8.57 -9.48 25.12
N THR A 163 -8.94 -8.29 25.59
CA THR A 163 -10.04 -8.08 26.55
C THR A 163 -10.94 -6.93 26.12
N ALA A 164 -12.25 -7.04 26.37
CA ALA A 164 -13.18 -5.93 26.24
C ALA A 164 -12.91 -4.91 27.35
N THR A 165 -12.63 -3.66 26.97
CA THR A 165 -12.24 -2.58 27.89
C THR A 165 -13.29 -1.52 28.07
N ALA A 166 -14.24 -1.38 27.13
CA ALA A 166 -15.32 -0.41 27.20
C ALA A 166 -16.55 -0.85 26.39
N THR A 167 -17.69 -0.29 26.74
CA THR A 167 -18.92 -0.29 25.93
C THR A 167 -19.35 1.16 25.73
N ILE A 168 -19.55 1.56 24.49
CA ILE A 168 -19.93 2.93 24.11
C ILE A 168 -21.38 2.91 23.64
N GLY A 169 -22.24 3.76 24.24
CA GLY A 169 -23.61 3.97 23.78
C GLY A 169 -23.61 4.76 22.46
N VAL A 170 -24.38 4.30 21.48
CA VAL A 170 -24.59 4.93 20.17
C VAL A 170 -26.08 5.07 19.86
N GLY A 171 -26.44 5.40 18.62
CA GLY A 171 -27.87 5.41 18.22
C GLY A 171 -28.44 3.98 18.14
N ASN A 172 -29.77 3.92 17.89
CA ASN A 172 -30.49 2.63 17.88
C ASN A 172 -30.22 1.82 16.59
N TYR A 173 -30.14 0.53 16.74
CA TYR A 173 -29.90 -0.44 15.70
C TYR A 173 -28.60 -0.13 14.91
N PRO A 174 -27.45 -0.17 15.57
CA PRO A 174 -26.19 0.00 14.87
C PRO A 174 -25.95 -1.18 13.91
N VAL A 175 -25.58 -0.90 12.65
CA VAL A 175 -25.47 -1.91 11.58
C VAL A 175 -24.09 -1.93 10.92
N SER A 176 -23.33 -0.84 10.97
CA SER A 176 -22.02 -0.72 10.36
C SER A 176 -21.16 0.25 11.13
N LEU A 177 -19.85 0.08 11.05
CA LEU A 177 -18.89 1.05 11.55
C LEU A 177 -17.64 1.11 10.64
N ALA A 178 -16.95 2.25 10.69
CA ALA A 178 -15.65 2.43 10.04
C ALA A 178 -14.71 3.21 10.94
N VAL A 179 -13.44 2.82 10.97
CA VAL A 179 -12.39 3.46 11.74
C VAL A 179 -11.57 4.40 10.85
N ASP A 180 -11.32 5.62 11.30
CA ASP A 180 -10.29 6.52 10.78
C ASP A 180 -9.04 6.42 11.69
N PRO A 181 -8.05 5.61 11.35
CA PRO A 181 -6.86 5.44 12.18
C PRO A 181 -5.97 6.69 12.18
N VAL A 182 -6.06 7.53 11.15
CA VAL A 182 -5.29 8.77 11.04
C VAL A 182 -5.72 9.80 12.08
N ARG A 183 -7.05 9.90 12.31
CA ARG A 183 -7.65 10.87 13.26
C ARG A 183 -8.11 10.23 14.54
N ASN A 184 -7.99 8.91 14.66
CA ASN A 184 -8.49 8.09 15.77
C ASN A 184 -9.98 8.38 16.04
N LYS A 185 -10.78 8.31 14.97
CA LYS A 185 -12.23 8.48 15.02
C LYS A 185 -12.95 7.23 14.53
N ILE A 186 -14.10 6.95 15.10
CA ILE A 186 -14.95 5.85 14.71
C ILE A 186 -16.32 6.41 14.32
N TYR A 187 -16.86 5.97 13.19
CA TYR A 187 -18.14 6.35 12.65
C TYR A 187 -19.06 5.14 12.67
N VAL A 188 -20.17 5.23 13.43
CA VAL A 188 -21.12 4.12 13.62
C VAL A 188 -22.45 4.49 12.99
N VAL A 189 -22.90 3.69 12.02
CA VAL A 189 -24.21 3.84 11.37
C VAL A 189 -25.28 3.24 12.24
N ASN A 190 -26.27 4.05 12.58
CA ASN A 190 -27.45 3.67 13.34
C ASN A 190 -28.65 3.69 12.42
N TYR A 191 -29.19 2.53 12.09
CA TYR A 191 -30.26 2.36 11.11
C TYR A 191 -31.53 3.12 11.48
N CYS A 192 -31.88 3.12 12.78
CA CYS A 192 -33.05 3.73 13.33
C CYS A 192 -32.83 5.13 13.91
N GLY A 193 -31.64 5.65 13.83
CA GLY A 193 -31.33 6.96 14.41
C GLY A 193 -31.60 7.03 15.90
N ALA A 194 -32.44 7.99 16.30
CA ALA A 194 -32.82 8.20 17.71
C ALA A 194 -34.06 7.40 18.15
N GLN A 195 -34.76 6.71 17.25
CA GLN A 195 -36.02 6.02 17.58
C GLN A 195 -35.78 4.63 18.13
N PHE A 196 -36.37 4.31 19.28
CA PHE A 196 -36.31 3.01 19.88
C PHE A 196 -37.34 2.05 19.23
N GLY A 197 -36.90 0.85 18.82
CA GLY A 197 -37.75 -0.15 18.20
C GLY A 197 -38.24 0.25 16.81
N CYS A 198 -37.34 0.21 15.83
CA CYS A 198 -37.69 0.44 14.42
C CYS A 198 -38.64 -0.63 13.88
N SER A 199 -39.92 -0.52 14.19
CA SER A 199 -40.92 -1.33 13.52
C SER A 199 -41.42 -0.73 12.20
N ALA A 200 -40.93 0.45 11.83
CA ALA A 200 -41.23 1.08 10.55
C ALA A 200 -40.15 2.14 10.22
N HIS A 201 -39.71 2.14 8.97
CA HIS A 201 -38.67 2.99 8.37
C HIS A 201 -39.02 4.51 8.32
N PHE A 202 -39.67 5.05 9.34
CA PHE A 202 -40.25 6.41 9.35
C PHE A 202 -39.30 7.50 9.79
N ALA A 203 -38.09 7.15 10.27
CA ALA A 203 -37.08 8.14 10.63
C ALA A 203 -35.81 7.98 9.83
N PRO A 204 -35.14 9.07 9.46
CA PRO A 204 -33.80 8.99 8.89
C PRO A 204 -32.82 8.39 9.90
N GLY A 205 -31.86 7.63 9.40
CA GLY A 205 -30.76 7.09 10.22
C GLY A 205 -29.78 8.17 10.67
N THR A 206 -28.84 7.75 11.50
CA THR A 206 -27.78 8.65 11.99
C THR A 206 -26.41 7.97 11.93
N VAL A 207 -25.37 8.80 12.00
CA VAL A 207 -23.99 8.36 12.26
C VAL A 207 -23.53 8.93 13.59
N SER A 208 -23.16 8.06 14.53
CA SER A 208 -22.47 8.48 15.76
C SER A 208 -20.97 8.64 15.46
N VAL A 209 -20.39 9.79 15.84
CA VAL A 209 -18.97 10.10 15.69
C VAL A 209 -18.29 9.96 17.04
N ILE A 210 -17.30 9.07 17.15
CA ILE A 210 -16.64 8.72 18.41
C ILE A 210 -15.17 9.16 18.35
N ASP A 211 -14.65 9.73 19.43
CA ASP A 211 -13.23 9.94 19.65
C ASP A 211 -12.64 8.66 20.29
N GLY A 212 -11.77 7.97 19.54
CA GLY A 212 -11.13 6.71 19.97
C GLY A 212 -10.10 6.87 21.10
N ARG A 213 -9.66 8.12 21.40
CA ARG A 213 -8.73 8.39 22.50
C ARG A 213 -9.39 8.15 23.86
N ASN A 214 -10.61 8.60 24.02
CA ASN A 214 -11.37 8.55 25.29
C ASN A 214 -12.67 7.73 25.21
N ASN A 215 -12.97 7.13 24.03
CA ASN A 215 -14.15 6.32 23.77
C ASN A 215 -15.48 7.07 24.03
N THR A 216 -15.58 8.34 23.62
CA THR A 216 -16.79 9.16 23.80
C THR A 216 -17.40 9.57 22.47
N VAL A 217 -18.74 9.61 22.40
CA VAL A 217 -19.47 10.18 21.27
C VAL A 217 -19.30 11.71 21.29
N THR A 218 -18.75 12.27 20.23
CA THR A 218 -18.48 13.70 20.07
C THR A 218 -19.47 14.40 19.14
N GLY A 219 -20.25 13.64 18.37
CA GLY A 219 -21.26 14.17 17.46
C GLY A 219 -22.19 13.09 16.95
N THR A 220 -23.34 13.54 16.44
CA THR A 220 -24.31 12.69 15.73
C THR A 220 -24.79 13.43 14.50
N VAL A 221 -24.74 12.75 13.35
CA VAL A 221 -25.07 13.31 12.03
C VAL A 221 -26.28 12.57 11.47
N THR A 222 -27.30 13.27 11.04
CA THR A 222 -28.47 12.69 10.35
C THR A 222 -28.09 12.38 8.89
N VAL A 223 -28.49 11.20 8.42
CA VAL A 223 -28.27 10.70 7.04
C VAL A 223 -29.59 10.32 6.36
N GLY A 224 -29.60 9.58 5.28
CA GLY A 224 -30.81 9.11 4.63
C GLY A 224 -31.57 8.01 5.39
N TYR A 225 -32.61 7.47 4.76
CA TYR A 225 -33.36 6.36 5.32
C TYR A 225 -32.73 5.02 4.96
N GLY A 226 -32.75 4.07 5.90
CA GLY A 226 -32.15 2.75 5.74
C GLY A 226 -30.63 2.79 5.48
N PRO A 227 -29.86 3.50 6.31
CA PRO A 227 -28.39 3.48 6.12
C PRO A 227 -27.82 2.11 6.47
N LEU A 228 -26.92 1.60 5.61
CA LEU A 228 -26.39 0.24 5.74
C LEU A 228 -24.86 0.21 5.94
N ILE A 229 -24.12 0.93 5.11
CA ILE A 229 -22.65 0.80 5.02
C ILE A 229 -22.02 2.18 5.19
N VAL A 230 -20.88 2.23 5.89
CA VAL A 230 -20.07 3.44 6.01
C VAL A 230 -18.62 3.15 5.62
N PHE A 231 -18.03 4.08 4.85
CA PHE A 231 -16.60 4.13 4.57
C PHE A 231 -16.03 5.50 4.90
N VAL A 232 -14.76 5.52 5.31
CA VAL A 232 -14.01 6.74 5.60
C VAL A 232 -12.91 6.93 4.57
N ASP A 233 -12.95 8.05 3.86
CA ASP A 233 -11.79 8.54 3.12
C ASP A 233 -10.88 9.34 4.07
N ASN A 234 -9.86 8.68 4.57
CA ASN A 234 -8.89 9.27 5.49
C ASN A 234 -7.97 10.32 4.85
N VAL A 235 -7.92 10.39 3.51
CA VAL A 235 -7.16 11.41 2.77
C VAL A 235 -7.91 12.73 2.73
N THR A 236 -9.17 12.68 2.27
CA THR A 236 -10.00 13.87 2.11
C THR A 236 -10.82 14.21 3.37
N ASN A 237 -10.77 13.36 4.40
CA ASN A 237 -11.59 13.44 5.61
C ASN A 237 -13.10 13.49 5.29
N LYS A 238 -13.53 12.65 4.34
CA LYS A 238 -14.93 12.49 3.97
C LYS A 238 -15.43 11.12 4.40
N ILE A 239 -16.66 11.08 4.85
CA ILE A 239 -17.34 9.85 5.25
C ILE A 239 -18.52 9.64 4.31
N TYR A 240 -18.66 8.44 3.79
CA TYR A 240 -19.72 8.07 2.86
C TYR A 240 -20.63 7.03 3.50
N VAL A 241 -21.94 7.27 3.43
CA VAL A 241 -22.96 6.39 3.99
C VAL A 241 -23.96 6.01 2.90
N SER A 242 -24.11 4.72 2.63
CA SER A 242 -25.15 4.22 1.72
C SER A 242 -26.50 4.20 2.44
N ASN A 243 -27.55 4.69 1.81
CA ASN A 243 -28.92 4.71 2.34
C ASN A 243 -29.83 3.97 1.36
N SER A 244 -30.19 2.74 1.68
CA SER A 244 -30.93 1.85 0.77
C SER A 244 -32.36 2.32 0.47
N CYS A 245 -32.96 3.07 1.38
CA CYS A 245 -34.28 3.67 1.25
C CYS A 245 -34.25 5.11 0.74
N GLY A 246 -33.08 5.64 0.43
CA GLY A 246 -32.90 6.94 -0.16
C GLY A 246 -33.33 8.10 0.70
N ALA A 247 -34.08 9.04 0.09
CA ALA A 247 -34.58 10.24 0.74
C ALA A 247 -36.05 10.11 1.23
N THR A 248 -36.67 8.94 1.05
CA THR A 248 -38.11 8.74 1.34
C THR A 248 -38.31 7.77 2.50
N PRO A 249 -39.31 8.05 3.40
CA PRO A 249 -39.60 7.15 4.52
C PRO A 249 -40.27 5.83 4.11
N SER A 250 -40.51 5.59 2.86
CA SER A 250 -41.22 4.42 2.34
C SER A 250 -40.25 3.36 1.77
N CYS A 251 -39.33 2.81 2.55
CA CYS A 251 -39.08 1.41 2.43
C CYS A 251 -40.40 0.70 2.74
N ASP A 252 -40.85 -0.22 1.85
CA ASP A 252 -42.02 -0.97 2.20
C ASP A 252 -41.80 -1.74 3.52
N SER A 253 -42.89 -2.11 4.19
CA SER A 253 -42.85 -2.70 5.54
C SER A 253 -41.99 -3.98 5.63
N ASP A 254 -41.58 -4.53 4.51
CA ASP A 254 -40.84 -5.79 4.38
C ASP A 254 -39.34 -5.56 4.06
N GLY A 255 -38.88 -4.27 4.06
CA GLY A 255 -37.49 -3.93 3.71
C GLY A 255 -37.17 -4.12 2.23
N ASN A 256 -38.17 -4.25 1.37
CA ASN A 256 -37.99 -4.42 -0.06
C ASN A 256 -37.61 -3.09 -0.73
N THR A 257 -36.35 -2.98 -1.15
CA THR A 257 -35.80 -1.79 -1.82
C THR A 257 -35.85 -1.88 -3.34
N THR A 258 -36.51 -2.89 -3.93
CA THR A 258 -36.46 -3.19 -5.36
C THR A 258 -36.93 -2.06 -6.26
N ASN A 259 -37.81 -1.16 -5.77
CA ASN A 259 -38.31 -0.02 -6.51
C ASN A 259 -37.95 1.34 -5.87
N ILE A 260 -37.00 1.33 -4.95
CA ILE A 260 -36.58 2.54 -4.23
C ILE A 260 -35.20 2.95 -4.69
N MET A 261 -35.08 4.21 -5.12
CA MET A 261 -33.79 4.80 -5.48
C MET A 261 -32.97 5.02 -4.23
N GLY A 262 -31.84 4.36 -4.12
CA GLY A 262 -30.89 4.57 -3.04
C GLY A 262 -30.20 5.92 -3.11
N THR A 263 -29.59 6.33 -2.01
CA THR A 263 -28.73 7.53 -1.96
C THR A 263 -27.43 7.25 -1.25
N VAL A 264 -26.43 8.10 -1.49
CA VAL A 264 -25.21 8.17 -0.68
C VAL A 264 -25.13 9.53 -0.03
N THR A 265 -24.97 9.55 1.29
CA THR A 265 -24.69 10.77 2.05
C THR A 265 -23.18 10.88 2.26
N GLN A 266 -22.58 11.97 1.77
CA GLN A 266 -21.22 12.39 2.12
C GLN A 266 -21.27 13.29 3.34
N ILE A 267 -20.43 13.01 4.36
CA ILE A 267 -20.27 13.82 5.57
C ILE A 267 -18.87 14.44 5.56
N ASP A 268 -18.77 15.73 5.82
CA ASP A 268 -17.49 16.39 6.11
C ASP A 268 -17.02 16.00 7.52
N GLY A 269 -15.87 15.33 7.63
CA GLY A 269 -15.37 14.81 8.92
C GLY A 269 -14.90 15.87 9.91
N ALA A 270 -14.74 17.13 9.46
CA ALA A 270 -14.40 18.27 10.33
C ALA A 270 -15.63 19.06 10.74
N ALA A 271 -16.47 19.47 9.78
CA ALA A 271 -17.63 20.33 9.98
C ALA A 271 -18.92 19.54 10.32
N LEU A 272 -18.94 18.23 10.07
CA LEU A 272 -20.11 17.34 10.19
C LEU A 272 -21.32 17.79 9.35
N THR A 273 -21.07 18.55 8.28
CA THR A 273 -22.09 18.90 7.28
C THR A 273 -22.27 17.78 6.26
N THR A 274 -23.46 17.68 5.67
CA THR A 274 -23.84 16.59 4.76
C THR A 274 -24.21 17.07 3.37
N GLN A 275 -23.93 16.25 2.38
CA GLN A 275 -24.45 16.35 1.02
C GLN A 275 -24.91 14.95 0.59
N THR A 276 -26.02 14.87 -0.18
CA THR A 276 -26.60 13.58 -0.56
C THR A 276 -26.80 13.53 -2.08
N VAL A 277 -26.48 12.39 -2.69
CA VAL A 277 -26.68 12.12 -4.11
C VAL A 277 -27.47 10.84 -4.33
N ASN A 278 -28.25 10.80 -5.41
CA ASN A 278 -29.00 9.61 -5.81
C ASN A 278 -28.07 8.60 -6.51
N THR A 279 -28.38 7.32 -6.34
CA THR A 279 -27.74 6.19 -7.04
C THR A 279 -28.78 5.41 -7.86
N GLY A 280 -28.68 4.09 -7.97
CA GLY A 280 -29.68 3.24 -8.64
C GLY A 280 -30.63 2.55 -7.67
N LEU A 281 -31.43 1.62 -8.22
CA LEU A 281 -32.40 0.83 -7.45
C LEU A 281 -31.74 -0.41 -6.82
N GLY A 282 -32.11 -0.68 -5.55
CA GLY A 282 -31.68 -1.89 -4.85
C GLY A 282 -30.20 -1.86 -4.48
N GLN A 283 -29.75 -0.83 -3.76
CA GLN A 283 -28.36 -0.80 -3.26
C GLN A 283 -28.01 -2.06 -2.46
N ALA A 284 -26.88 -2.70 -2.78
CA ALA A 284 -26.40 -3.90 -2.08
C ALA A 284 -25.07 -3.67 -1.36
N ALA A 285 -24.04 -3.20 -2.05
CA ALA A 285 -22.73 -2.96 -1.48
C ALA A 285 -22.14 -1.62 -1.89
N MET A 286 -21.12 -1.18 -1.14
CA MET A 286 -20.36 0.03 -1.39
C MET A 286 -18.87 -0.26 -1.22
N SER A 287 -18.02 0.37 -2.04
CA SER A 287 -16.57 0.37 -1.89
C SER A 287 -16.01 1.76 -2.18
N LEU A 288 -14.80 2.03 -1.67
CA LEU A 288 -14.13 3.33 -1.78
C LEU A 288 -12.74 3.18 -2.37
N ASN A 289 -12.42 3.97 -3.41
CA ASN A 289 -11.07 4.20 -3.84
C ASN A 289 -10.61 5.60 -3.42
N ALA A 290 -9.93 5.71 -2.28
CA ALA A 290 -9.42 6.99 -1.79
C ALA A 290 -8.31 7.57 -2.70
N VAL A 291 -7.61 6.75 -3.48
CA VAL A 291 -6.60 7.20 -4.47
C VAL A 291 -7.26 7.87 -5.67
N ALA A 292 -8.36 7.34 -6.16
CA ALA A 292 -9.15 7.95 -7.25
C ALA A 292 -10.20 8.96 -6.73
N ASN A 293 -10.38 9.06 -5.41
CA ASN A 293 -11.46 9.80 -4.76
C ASN A 293 -12.84 9.46 -5.37
N ALA A 294 -13.14 8.15 -5.43
CA ALA A 294 -14.35 7.63 -6.03
C ALA A 294 -15.03 6.61 -5.12
N VAL A 295 -16.36 6.66 -5.07
CA VAL A 295 -17.22 5.72 -4.34
C VAL A 295 -18.03 4.90 -5.33
N TYR A 296 -18.10 3.60 -5.12
CA TYR A 296 -18.76 2.63 -5.97
C TYR A 296 -19.92 1.99 -5.23
N ILE A 297 -21.10 1.93 -5.86
CA ILE A 297 -22.32 1.35 -5.29
C ILE A 297 -22.92 0.36 -6.28
N THR A 298 -23.13 -0.90 -5.87
CA THR A 298 -23.89 -1.85 -6.64
C THR A 298 -25.40 -1.57 -6.52
N ASN A 299 -26.09 -1.58 -7.64
CA ASN A 299 -27.54 -1.41 -7.74
C ASN A 299 -28.13 -2.74 -8.26
N SER A 300 -28.51 -3.62 -7.34
CA SER A 300 -28.84 -5.01 -7.64
C SER A 300 -30.09 -5.17 -8.51
N THR A 301 -31.06 -4.25 -8.37
CA THR A 301 -32.28 -4.25 -9.19
C THR A 301 -32.02 -3.72 -10.60
N ASP A 302 -31.21 -2.67 -10.74
CA ASP A 302 -30.90 -2.06 -12.04
C ASP A 302 -29.84 -2.83 -12.82
N ASN A 303 -29.12 -3.76 -12.20
CA ASN A 303 -27.95 -4.43 -12.78
C ASN A 303 -26.85 -3.43 -13.20
N THR A 304 -26.62 -2.43 -12.35
CA THR A 304 -25.66 -1.36 -12.60
C THR A 304 -24.72 -1.14 -11.42
N LEU A 305 -23.63 -0.42 -11.69
CA LEU A 305 -22.74 0.15 -10.73
C LEU A 305 -22.84 1.69 -10.83
N SER A 306 -23.15 2.37 -9.74
CA SER A 306 -23.01 3.82 -9.62
C SER A 306 -21.58 4.17 -9.21
N VAL A 307 -20.94 5.11 -9.90
CA VAL A 307 -19.62 5.65 -9.61
C VAL A 307 -19.74 7.12 -9.26
N ILE A 308 -19.43 7.46 -8.03
CA ILE A 308 -19.57 8.82 -7.47
C ILE A 308 -18.19 9.46 -7.36
N ASN A 309 -17.99 10.61 -7.98
CA ASN A 309 -16.79 11.42 -7.79
C ASN A 309 -16.83 12.10 -6.40
N GLY A 310 -15.85 11.82 -5.53
CA GLY A 310 -15.86 12.31 -4.14
C GLY A 310 -15.70 13.81 -3.99
N SER A 311 -15.19 14.53 -5.00
CA SER A 311 -15.05 16.00 -4.96
C SER A 311 -16.29 16.74 -5.46
N THR A 312 -16.88 16.27 -6.57
CA THR A 312 -17.99 16.94 -7.27
C THR A 312 -19.34 16.35 -6.94
N LEU A 313 -19.38 15.13 -6.38
CA LEU A 313 -20.57 14.30 -6.19
C LEU A 313 -21.32 13.98 -7.50
N GLY A 314 -20.65 14.14 -8.64
CA GLY A 314 -21.17 13.68 -9.93
C GLY A 314 -21.25 12.15 -9.97
N VAL A 315 -22.39 11.62 -10.45
CA VAL A 315 -22.66 10.18 -10.54
C VAL A 315 -22.60 9.73 -11.99
N GLN A 316 -21.86 8.66 -12.25
CA GLN A 316 -21.85 7.94 -13.52
C GLN A 316 -22.36 6.52 -13.30
N THR A 317 -22.98 5.92 -14.31
CA THR A 317 -23.55 4.57 -14.21
C THR A 317 -22.87 3.65 -15.21
N VAL A 318 -22.51 2.45 -14.77
CA VAL A 318 -21.90 1.38 -15.58
C VAL A 318 -22.78 0.15 -15.53
N ASN A 319 -23.10 -0.43 -16.69
CA ASN A 319 -23.83 -1.70 -16.75
C ASN A 319 -22.93 -2.87 -16.33
N VAL A 320 -23.45 -3.78 -15.51
CA VAL A 320 -22.76 -4.98 -15.02
C VAL A 320 -23.64 -6.23 -15.23
N GLY A 321 -23.26 -7.35 -14.66
CA GLY A 321 -24.09 -8.58 -14.74
C GLY A 321 -25.32 -8.53 -13.84
N THR A 322 -26.14 -9.61 -13.86
CA THR A 322 -27.42 -9.64 -13.17
C THR A 322 -27.27 -9.82 -11.67
N LEU A 323 -28.03 -9.04 -10.91
CA LEU A 323 -28.08 -8.99 -9.45
C LEU A 323 -26.68 -8.80 -8.84
N PRO A 324 -26.01 -7.64 -9.08
CA PRO A 324 -24.72 -7.36 -8.46
C PRO A 324 -24.89 -7.22 -6.95
N GLN A 325 -24.10 -8.03 -6.19
CA GLN A 325 -24.18 -8.10 -4.73
C GLN A 325 -23.04 -7.35 -4.07
N ASP A 326 -21.85 -7.41 -4.67
CA ASP A 326 -20.67 -6.79 -4.06
C ASP A 326 -19.82 -6.07 -5.10
N VAL A 327 -19.06 -5.10 -4.60
CA VAL A 327 -18.06 -4.33 -5.37
C VAL A 327 -16.81 -4.15 -4.55
N GLU A 328 -15.67 -4.49 -5.14
CA GLU A 328 -14.38 -4.30 -4.53
C GLU A 328 -13.42 -3.61 -5.50
N VAL A 329 -12.45 -2.84 -4.98
CA VAL A 329 -11.53 -2.07 -5.81
C VAL A 329 -10.07 -2.40 -5.50
N ASN A 330 -9.29 -2.69 -6.53
CA ASN A 330 -7.85 -2.69 -6.42
C ASN A 330 -7.34 -1.25 -6.57
N VAL A 331 -7.06 -0.61 -5.45
CA VAL A 331 -6.61 0.80 -5.42
C VAL A 331 -5.26 1.01 -6.10
N ALA A 332 -4.41 -0.03 -6.15
CA ALA A 332 -3.09 0.04 -6.78
C ALA A 332 -3.15 0.08 -8.31
N THR A 333 -4.16 -0.57 -8.90
CA THR A 333 -4.36 -0.63 -10.37
C THR A 333 -5.59 0.14 -10.84
N ASN A 334 -6.33 0.76 -9.92
CA ASN A 334 -7.62 1.40 -10.15
C ASN A 334 -8.58 0.51 -10.96
N THR A 335 -8.71 -0.75 -10.52
CA THR A 335 -9.58 -1.74 -11.17
C THR A 335 -10.71 -2.11 -10.22
N ILE A 336 -11.94 -2.12 -10.75
CA ILE A 336 -13.17 -2.39 -9.99
C ILE A 336 -13.64 -3.79 -10.36
N PHE A 337 -14.04 -4.57 -9.35
CA PHE A 337 -14.56 -5.93 -9.47
C PHE A 337 -15.96 -5.96 -8.91
N VAL A 338 -16.95 -6.44 -9.70
CA VAL A 338 -18.36 -6.51 -9.29
C VAL A 338 -18.82 -7.96 -9.34
N CYS A 339 -19.25 -8.51 -8.20
CA CYS A 339 -19.82 -9.84 -8.07
C CYS A 339 -21.26 -9.86 -8.56
N ASN A 340 -21.52 -10.55 -9.67
CA ASN A 340 -22.84 -10.66 -10.28
C ASN A 340 -23.49 -12.01 -9.84
N TYR A 341 -24.29 -11.97 -8.79
CA TYR A 341 -24.83 -13.14 -8.09
C TYR A 341 -25.57 -14.11 -9.01
N ASN A 342 -26.55 -13.62 -9.78
CA ASN A 342 -27.35 -14.47 -10.65
C ASN A 342 -26.65 -14.80 -11.97
N ALA A 343 -25.63 -14.02 -12.38
CA ALA A 343 -24.87 -14.29 -13.58
C ALA A 343 -23.73 -15.31 -13.34
N ASN A 344 -23.33 -15.58 -12.08
CA ASN A 344 -22.17 -16.38 -11.73
C ASN A 344 -20.87 -15.83 -12.35
N THR A 345 -20.74 -14.51 -12.39
CA THR A 345 -19.61 -13.83 -13.01
C THR A 345 -19.10 -12.71 -12.13
N VAL A 346 -17.87 -12.27 -12.43
CA VAL A 346 -17.31 -11.01 -11.96
C VAL A 346 -17.11 -10.09 -13.15
N SER A 347 -17.69 -8.89 -13.11
CA SER A 347 -17.40 -7.81 -14.06
C SER A 347 -16.13 -7.10 -13.62
N VAL A 348 -15.17 -6.92 -14.53
CA VAL A 348 -13.91 -6.19 -14.30
C VAL A 348 -13.94 -4.90 -15.08
N ILE A 349 -13.83 -3.77 -14.37
CA ILE A 349 -14.02 -2.44 -14.91
C ILE A 349 -12.75 -1.62 -14.68
N ASN A 350 -12.28 -0.94 -15.72
CA ASN A 350 -11.18 0.03 -15.61
C ASN A 350 -11.70 1.30 -14.92
N GLY A 351 -11.15 1.64 -13.75
CA GLY A 351 -11.61 2.79 -12.95
C GLY A 351 -11.34 4.16 -13.57
N ASN A 352 -10.42 4.27 -14.54
CA ASN A 352 -10.14 5.53 -15.25
C ASN A 352 -11.13 5.79 -16.38
N THR A 353 -11.49 4.74 -17.13
CA THR A 353 -12.34 4.86 -18.32
C THR A 353 -13.77 4.41 -18.09
N LEU A 354 -14.04 3.73 -16.99
CA LEU A 354 -15.30 3.07 -16.65
C LEU A 354 -15.76 2.03 -17.69
N ALA A 355 -14.86 1.58 -18.55
CA ALA A 355 -15.11 0.50 -19.50
C ALA A 355 -15.00 -0.87 -18.81
N THR A 356 -15.93 -1.77 -19.08
CA THR A 356 -15.81 -3.19 -18.72
C THR A 356 -14.73 -3.81 -19.61
N VAL A 357 -13.63 -4.25 -18.99
CA VAL A 357 -12.47 -4.82 -19.69
C VAL A 357 -12.51 -6.35 -19.71
N ALA A 358 -13.23 -6.97 -18.80
CA ALA A 358 -13.46 -8.41 -18.77
C ALA A 358 -14.75 -8.77 -18.01
N THR A 359 -15.29 -9.96 -18.31
CA THR A 359 -16.30 -10.64 -17.49
C THR A 359 -15.80 -12.07 -17.28
N ILE A 360 -15.57 -12.45 -16.02
CA ILE A 360 -14.94 -13.72 -15.65
C ILE A 360 -16.00 -14.64 -15.03
N ASN A 361 -16.12 -15.85 -15.53
CA ASN A 361 -16.95 -16.89 -14.91
C ASN A 361 -16.30 -17.35 -13.60
N VAL A 362 -17.09 -17.42 -12.53
CA VAL A 362 -16.70 -17.87 -11.20
C VAL A 362 -17.59 -19.01 -10.70
N GLY A 363 -17.58 -19.30 -9.41
CA GLY A 363 -18.52 -20.27 -8.84
C GLY A 363 -19.97 -19.78 -8.81
N VAL A 364 -20.85 -20.60 -8.24
CA VAL A 364 -22.29 -20.31 -8.21
C VAL A 364 -22.63 -19.31 -7.11
N ASN A 365 -23.41 -18.28 -7.46
CA ASN A 365 -23.86 -17.22 -6.57
C ASN A 365 -22.68 -16.51 -5.85
N PRO A 366 -21.84 -15.74 -6.56
CA PRO A 366 -20.79 -14.94 -5.94
C PRO A 366 -21.41 -13.80 -5.13
N VAL A 367 -21.00 -13.67 -3.85
CA VAL A 367 -21.58 -12.71 -2.89
C VAL A 367 -20.61 -11.67 -2.39
N GLU A 368 -19.31 -11.99 -2.34
CA GLU A 368 -18.28 -11.13 -1.73
C GLU A 368 -16.98 -11.27 -2.51
N ALA A 369 -16.30 -10.18 -2.74
CA ALA A 369 -14.95 -10.13 -3.28
C ALA A 369 -13.99 -9.48 -2.28
N TRP A 370 -12.74 -9.89 -2.31
CA TRP A 370 -11.66 -9.24 -1.56
C TRP A 370 -10.42 -9.13 -2.43
N VAL A 371 -9.86 -7.94 -2.49
CA VAL A 371 -8.62 -7.67 -3.21
C VAL A 371 -7.43 -7.75 -2.25
N ASN A 372 -6.43 -8.59 -2.59
CA ASN A 372 -5.11 -8.48 -2.00
C ASN A 372 -4.21 -7.65 -2.96
N PRO A 373 -4.02 -6.36 -2.71
CA PRO A 373 -3.28 -5.49 -3.62
C PRO A 373 -1.78 -5.80 -3.67
N VAL A 374 -1.25 -6.44 -2.62
CA VAL A 374 0.18 -6.82 -2.54
C VAL A 374 0.54 -7.85 -3.59
N VAL A 375 -0.30 -8.85 -3.77
CA VAL A 375 -0.07 -9.95 -4.73
C VAL A 375 -0.95 -9.84 -5.98
N ASN A 376 -1.71 -8.75 -6.08
CA ASN A 376 -2.62 -8.49 -7.18
C ASN A 376 -3.55 -9.69 -7.48
N ARG A 377 -4.24 -10.17 -6.44
CA ARG A 377 -5.19 -11.28 -6.49
C ARG A 377 -6.55 -10.82 -5.99
N ILE A 378 -7.59 -11.37 -6.60
CA ILE A 378 -8.96 -11.17 -6.18
C ILE A 378 -9.53 -12.53 -5.77
N TYR A 379 -10.14 -12.58 -4.61
CA TYR A 379 -10.78 -13.74 -4.04
C TYR A 379 -12.28 -13.51 -4.00
N VAL A 380 -13.05 -14.46 -4.52
CA VAL A 380 -14.52 -14.35 -4.65
C VAL A 380 -15.20 -15.51 -3.95
N SER A 381 -16.03 -15.19 -2.99
CA SER A 381 -16.84 -16.16 -2.25
C SER A 381 -18.07 -16.56 -3.06
N ASN A 382 -18.25 -17.86 -3.32
CA ASN A 382 -19.37 -18.41 -4.07
C ASN A 382 -20.21 -19.28 -3.15
N VAL A 383 -21.32 -18.73 -2.63
CA VAL A 383 -22.15 -19.40 -1.62
C VAL A 383 -22.97 -20.56 -2.18
N GLY A 384 -23.30 -20.54 -3.47
CA GLY A 384 -24.14 -21.55 -4.10
C GLY A 384 -23.46 -22.91 -4.29
N ASN A 385 -22.11 -22.95 -4.24
CA ASN A 385 -21.36 -24.20 -4.36
C ASN A 385 -20.20 -24.30 -3.37
N ASN A 386 -20.17 -23.46 -2.34
CA ASN A 386 -19.20 -23.48 -1.23
C ASN A 386 -17.74 -23.49 -1.72
N THR A 387 -17.41 -22.54 -2.57
CA THR A 387 -16.05 -22.37 -3.11
C THR A 387 -15.58 -20.93 -3.02
N VAL A 388 -14.27 -20.75 -3.10
CA VAL A 388 -13.63 -19.45 -3.36
C VAL A 388 -12.97 -19.51 -4.73
N SER A 389 -13.33 -18.59 -5.62
CA SER A 389 -12.64 -18.38 -6.89
C SER A 389 -11.46 -17.42 -6.67
N VAL A 390 -10.28 -17.77 -7.19
CA VAL A 390 -9.08 -16.94 -7.16
C VAL A 390 -8.83 -16.39 -8.56
N LEU A 391 -8.85 -15.06 -8.71
CA LEU A 391 -8.66 -14.39 -10.00
C LEU A 391 -7.31 -13.66 -10.04
N SER A 392 -6.72 -13.57 -11.24
CA SER A 392 -5.60 -12.67 -11.47
C SER A 392 -6.10 -11.22 -11.50
N GLY A 393 -5.33 -10.29 -10.91
CA GLY A 393 -5.54 -8.86 -11.11
C GLY A 393 -5.02 -8.37 -12.46
N VAL A 394 -5.26 -7.11 -12.77
CA VAL A 394 -4.69 -6.42 -13.92
C VAL A 394 -3.19 -6.24 -13.71
N ALA A 395 -2.37 -6.49 -14.73
CA ALA A 395 -0.94 -6.25 -14.65
C ALA A 395 -0.66 -4.76 -14.30
N PRO A 396 0.28 -4.46 -13.39
CA PRO A 396 0.64 -3.08 -13.10
C PRO A 396 1.22 -2.40 -14.34
N THR A 397 1.08 -1.08 -14.43
CA THR A 397 1.60 -0.29 -15.54
C THR A 397 3.12 -0.29 -15.53
N ALA A 398 3.73 -0.47 -16.71
CA ALA A 398 5.16 -0.32 -16.91
C ALA A 398 5.56 1.15 -16.84
N LEU A 399 6.58 1.48 -16.03
CA LEU A 399 7.04 2.84 -15.80
C LEU A 399 8.50 3.03 -16.20
N GLN A 400 8.83 4.22 -16.68
CA GLN A 400 10.18 4.63 -17.06
C GLN A 400 10.61 5.87 -16.30
N PHE A 401 11.91 6.03 -16.08
CA PHE A 401 12.50 7.05 -15.25
C PHE A 401 12.64 8.39 -15.97
N VAL A 402 12.33 9.47 -15.26
CA VAL A 402 12.62 10.85 -15.64
C VAL A 402 13.54 11.46 -14.58
N PRO A 403 14.78 11.80 -14.92
CA PRO A 403 15.70 12.40 -13.97
C PRO A 403 15.29 13.85 -13.62
N VAL A 404 15.48 14.22 -12.37
CA VAL A 404 15.29 15.59 -11.86
C VAL A 404 16.59 15.99 -11.13
N THR A 405 17.09 17.20 -11.36
CA THR A 405 18.16 17.76 -10.53
C THR A 405 17.71 17.71 -9.07
N PRO A 406 18.52 17.12 -8.15
CA PRO A 406 18.08 16.90 -6.77
C PRO A 406 17.51 18.17 -6.14
N CYS A 407 16.31 18.08 -5.55
CA CYS A 407 15.55 19.23 -5.07
C CYS A 407 14.74 18.88 -3.81
N ARG A 408 14.69 19.81 -2.85
CA ARG A 408 13.93 19.64 -1.60
C ARG A 408 12.45 19.91 -1.78
N LEU A 409 11.63 18.86 -1.70
CA LEU A 409 10.16 18.94 -1.77
C LEU A 409 9.56 19.34 -0.41
N LEU A 410 10.02 18.73 0.67
CA LEU A 410 9.47 18.88 2.00
C LEU A 410 10.60 19.02 3.04
N ASP A 411 10.41 19.94 3.97
CA ASP A 411 11.16 20.03 5.21
C ASP A 411 10.20 20.47 6.32
N THR A 412 9.90 19.56 7.25
CA THR A 412 8.95 19.86 8.33
C THR A 412 9.57 20.65 9.49
N ARG A 413 10.88 20.88 9.49
CA ARG A 413 11.57 21.63 10.55
C ARG A 413 11.19 23.11 10.55
N PRO A 414 11.11 23.76 11.72
CA PRO A 414 10.99 25.21 11.82
C PRO A 414 12.34 25.91 11.45
N PRO A 415 12.33 27.19 10.98
CA PRO A 415 11.18 27.99 10.63
C PRO A 415 10.66 27.66 9.23
N GLY A 416 9.34 27.65 9.03
CA GLY A 416 8.69 27.49 7.73
C GLY A 416 8.19 26.08 7.41
N GLY A 417 8.55 25.06 8.20
CA GLY A 417 7.98 23.73 8.11
C GLY A 417 6.68 23.57 8.91
N SER A 418 5.95 22.48 8.65
CA SER A 418 4.68 22.16 9.33
C SER A 418 4.85 21.69 10.78
N GLY A 419 6.08 21.55 11.25
CA GLY A 419 6.42 20.89 12.51
C GLY A 419 6.58 19.37 12.36
N PRO A 420 7.11 18.72 13.43
CA PRO A 420 7.36 17.27 13.38
C PRO A 420 6.07 16.47 13.27
N ILE A 421 6.14 15.30 12.63
CA ILE A 421 5.09 14.28 12.70
C ILE A 421 5.08 13.73 14.13
N SER A 422 3.92 13.80 14.80
CA SER A 422 3.77 13.28 16.16
C SER A 422 3.91 11.76 16.18
N GLY A 423 4.54 11.21 17.22
CA GLY A 423 4.71 9.78 17.38
C GLY A 423 3.38 9.01 17.34
N GLY A 424 3.37 7.87 16.63
CA GLY A 424 2.18 7.05 16.41
C GLY A 424 1.15 7.65 15.45
N THR A 425 1.52 8.67 14.65
CA THR A 425 0.61 9.29 13.69
C THR A 425 1.20 9.33 12.28
N SER A 426 0.34 9.56 11.28
CA SER A 426 0.75 9.78 9.89
C SER A 426 0.31 11.15 9.38
N GLN A 427 1.06 11.67 8.40
CA GLN A 427 0.69 12.85 7.62
C GLN A 427 0.79 12.55 6.12
N THR A 428 -0.07 13.18 5.33
CA THR A 428 -0.10 13.02 3.88
C THR A 428 0.33 14.30 3.19
N PHE A 429 1.21 14.19 2.20
CA PHE A 429 1.83 15.30 1.48
C PHE A 429 1.57 15.16 -0.02
N ASN A 430 1.03 16.20 -0.67
CA ASN A 430 0.85 16.25 -2.12
C ASN A 430 2.17 16.69 -2.78
N LEU A 431 2.91 15.75 -3.39
CA LEU A 431 4.24 16.02 -3.94
C LEU A 431 4.21 16.90 -5.19
N PRO A 432 3.27 16.75 -6.16
CA PRO A 432 3.13 17.69 -7.27
C PRO A 432 2.91 19.13 -6.85
N GLN A 433 2.05 19.37 -5.84
CA GLN A 433 1.80 20.71 -5.31
C GLN A 433 3.05 21.28 -4.60
N LEU A 434 3.73 20.47 -3.81
CA LEU A 434 4.99 20.86 -3.16
C LEU A 434 6.08 21.19 -4.19
N SER A 435 6.19 20.40 -5.27
CA SER A 435 7.14 20.63 -6.34
C SER A 435 6.93 21.99 -7.01
N GLN A 436 5.70 22.35 -7.30
CA GLN A 436 5.36 23.67 -7.87
C GLN A 436 5.78 24.81 -6.93
N THR A 437 5.53 24.70 -5.63
CA THR A 437 5.87 25.72 -4.64
C THR A 437 7.38 25.84 -4.39
N LYS A 438 8.14 24.77 -4.59
CA LYS A 438 9.59 24.69 -4.37
C LYS A 438 10.40 24.78 -5.67
N SER A 439 9.74 24.90 -6.82
CA SER A 439 10.37 24.93 -8.15
C SER A 439 11.22 23.68 -8.45
N CYS A 440 10.76 22.51 -8.02
CA CYS A 440 11.42 21.22 -8.26
C CYS A 440 11.04 20.56 -9.61
N GLY A 441 10.36 21.28 -10.49
CA GLY A 441 9.88 20.79 -11.79
C GLY A 441 8.41 20.36 -11.78
N ASP A 442 7.92 19.92 -12.94
CA ASP A 442 6.54 19.43 -13.06
C ASP A 442 6.48 17.93 -12.76
N LEU A 443 5.76 17.57 -11.70
CA LEU A 443 5.52 16.20 -11.29
C LEU A 443 4.08 15.73 -11.60
N SER A 444 3.32 16.44 -12.43
CA SER A 444 1.92 16.12 -12.73
C SER A 444 1.73 14.76 -13.42
N SER A 445 2.74 14.29 -14.16
CA SER A 445 2.76 12.98 -14.81
C SER A 445 3.42 11.88 -13.99
N ALA A 446 3.92 12.19 -12.80
CA ALA A 446 4.62 11.22 -11.94
C ALA A 446 3.65 10.17 -11.39
N VAL A 447 3.98 8.89 -11.59
CA VAL A 447 3.28 7.73 -11.03
C VAL A 447 4.01 7.18 -9.80
N ALA A 448 5.35 7.30 -9.78
CA ALA A 448 6.17 6.98 -8.61
C ALA A 448 7.35 7.94 -8.50
N TYR A 449 7.86 8.13 -7.30
CA TYR A 449 8.92 9.07 -6.98
C TYR A 449 10.18 8.36 -6.53
N SER A 450 11.34 8.82 -6.99
CA SER A 450 12.65 8.47 -6.42
C SER A 450 13.03 9.53 -5.40
N LEU A 451 12.93 9.19 -4.13
CA LEU A 451 13.12 10.10 -3.01
C LEU A 451 14.36 9.73 -2.19
N ASN A 452 14.98 10.74 -1.59
CA ASN A 452 15.79 10.59 -0.40
C ASN A 452 14.96 11.04 0.81
N VAL A 453 14.70 10.13 1.73
CA VAL A 453 13.90 10.36 2.94
C VAL A 453 14.86 10.54 4.11
N THR A 454 14.84 11.71 4.76
CA THR A 454 15.68 11.99 5.93
C THR A 454 14.81 12.21 7.15
N VAL A 455 15.12 11.52 8.24
CA VAL A 455 14.50 11.74 9.56
C VAL A 455 15.40 12.59 10.44
N VAL A 456 14.78 13.51 11.18
CA VAL A 456 15.43 14.32 12.21
C VAL A 456 14.64 14.13 13.50
N PRO A 457 14.87 13.00 14.19
CA PRO A 457 14.07 12.62 15.36
C PRO A 457 14.36 13.55 16.54
N THR A 458 13.37 13.75 17.39
CA THR A 458 13.56 14.50 18.65
C THR A 458 14.19 13.62 19.74
N HIS A 459 14.03 12.31 19.64
CA HIS A 459 14.58 11.25 20.50
C HIS A 459 14.84 10.01 19.63
N THR A 460 14.73 8.80 20.19
CA THR A 460 14.78 7.56 19.42
C THR A 460 13.58 7.49 18.49
N LEU A 461 13.76 6.94 17.28
CA LEU A 461 12.70 6.63 16.33
C LEU A 461 12.72 5.14 16.03
N GLY A 462 11.70 4.41 16.47
CA GLY A 462 11.56 2.99 16.20
C GLY A 462 11.56 2.71 14.71
N TYR A 463 10.63 3.34 13.97
CA TYR A 463 10.60 3.28 12.51
C TYR A 463 9.80 4.42 11.88
N LEU A 464 10.09 4.66 10.61
CA LEU A 464 9.30 5.48 9.71
C LEU A 464 8.88 4.62 8.51
N THR A 465 7.64 4.80 8.07
CA THR A 465 7.12 4.22 6.82
C THR A 465 6.61 5.31 5.91
N ILE A 466 6.92 5.21 4.60
CA ILE A 466 6.35 6.07 3.54
C ILE A 466 5.63 5.20 2.52
N TRP A 467 4.42 5.62 2.11
CA TRP A 467 3.59 4.87 1.16
C TRP A 467 2.65 5.79 0.38
N PRO A 468 1.97 5.29 -0.68
CA PRO A 468 1.01 6.08 -1.47
C PRO A 468 -0.12 6.65 -0.61
N GLY A 469 -0.39 7.94 -0.73
CA GLY A 469 -1.51 8.58 -0.04
C GLY A 469 -2.86 7.98 -0.46
N GLY A 470 -3.73 7.70 0.53
CA GLY A 470 -5.04 7.07 0.29
C GLY A 470 -5.03 5.55 0.37
N GLN A 471 -3.87 4.91 0.49
CA GLN A 471 -3.79 3.48 0.75
C GLN A 471 -3.60 3.19 2.25
N ALA A 472 -3.91 1.96 2.65
CA ALA A 472 -3.62 1.49 4.01
C ALA A 472 -2.11 1.49 4.27
N GLN A 473 -1.70 1.76 5.50
CA GLN A 473 -0.30 1.71 5.90
C GLN A 473 0.23 0.27 5.76
N PRO A 474 1.30 0.04 4.98
CA PRO A 474 1.88 -1.29 4.86
C PRO A 474 2.67 -1.68 6.12
N VAL A 475 2.81 -2.99 6.37
CA VAL A 475 3.55 -3.53 7.52
C VAL A 475 5.04 -3.68 7.18
N VAL A 476 5.66 -2.58 6.80
CA VAL A 476 7.09 -2.48 6.47
C VAL A 476 7.68 -1.22 7.08
N SER A 477 8.99 -1.15 7.19
CA SER A 477 9.69 0.09 7.54
C SER A 477 10.49 0.61 6.34
N THR A 478 10.47 1.93 6.14
CA THR A 478 11.39 2.57 5.20
C THR A 478 12.72 2.87 5.88
N MET A 479 12.69 3.19 7.17
CA MET A 479 13.86 3.63 7.92
C MET A 479 13.69 3.41 9.41
N ASN A 480 14.81 3.25 10.12
CA ASN A 480 14.90 3.14 11.57
C ASN A 480 16.01 4.05 12.11
N SER A 481 15.78 4.76 13.22
CA SER A 481 16.78 5.53 13.95
C SER A 481 16.62 5.32 15.46
N THR A 482 16.88 4.10 15.89
CA THR A 482 16.76 3.68 17.30
C THR A 482 17.81 4.34 18.22
N ASP A 483 18.80 4.95 17.63
CA ASP A 483 19.83 5.77 18.28
C ASP A 483 19.52 7.28 18.31
N GLY A 484 18.39 7.71 17.72
CA GLY A 484 17.96 9.12 17.68
C GLY A 484 18.74 10.02 16.74
N ARG A 485 19.62 9.46 15.88
CA ARG A 485 20.43 10.24 14.94
C ARG A 485 19.65 10.64 13.69
N ILE A 486 20.12 11.70 13.03
CA ILE A 486 19.69 12.06 11.68
C ILE A 486 20.16 10.95 10.74
N LYS A 487 19.22 10.31 10.03
CA LYS A 487 19.51 9.28 9.03
C LYS A 487 18.75 9.54 7.74
N ALA A 488 19.36 9.19 6.63
CA ALA A 488 18.74 9.22 5.31
C ALA A 488 18.63 7.82 4.72
N ASN A 489 17.61 7.57 3.94
CA ASN A 489 17.44 6.37 3.12
C ASN A 489 16.74 6.72 1.82
N ALA A 490 17.21 6.17 0.72
CA ALA A 490 16.52 6.26 -0.55
C ALA A 490 15.24 5.41 -0.55
N ALA A 491 14.24 5.83 -1.33
CA ALA A 491 13.01 5.07 -1.52
C ALA A 491 12.40 5.34 -2.89
N ILE A 492 11.91 4.30 -3.55
CA ILE A 492 11.00 4.43 -4.70
C ILE A 492 9.59 4.24 -4.16
N VAL A 493 8.78 5.30 -4.23
CA VAL A 493 7.45 5.35 -3.61
C VAL A 493 6.40 5.69 -4.67
N PRO A 494 5.39 4.85 -4.88
CA PRO A 494 4.27 5.19 -5.77
C PRO A 494 3.49 6.41 -5.26
N GLY A 495 2.98 7.23 -6.17
CA GLY A 495 2.05 8.30 -5.85
C GLY A 495 0.65 7.74 -5.56
N GLY A 496 0.01 8.27 -4.52
CA GLY A 496 -1.39 8.01 -4.21
C GLY A 496 -2.32 9.10 -4.76
N TYR A 497 -3.39 9.39 -4.02
CA TYR A 497 -4.36 10.42 -4.40
C TYR A 497 -3.67 11.75 -4.77
N GLN A 498 -3.91 12.22 -6.00
CA GLN A 498 -3.29 13.43 -6.58
C GLN A 498 -1.75 13.45 -6.47
N GLY A 499 -1.10 12.28 -6.57
CA GLY A 499 0.35 12.16 -6.44
C GLY A 499 0.88 12.32 -5.01
N SER A 500 0.03 12.15 -3.99
CA SER A 500 0.42 12.29 -2.60
C SER A 500 1.14 11.05 -2.07
N VAL A 501 1.94 11.27 -1.01
CA VAL A 501 2.52 10.20 -0.19
C VAL A 501 2.13 10.41 1.27
N SER A 502 1.92 9.33 1.99
CA SER A 502 1.70 9.33 3.44
C SER A 502 2.97 8.91 4.16
N VAL A 503 3.26 9.53 5.30
CA VAL A 503 4.42 9.26 6.14
C VAL A 503 3.95 9.02 7.57
N PHE A 504 4.29 7.86 8.11
CA PHE A 504 4.06 7.48 9.51
C PHE A 504 5.38 7.51 10.28
N ALA A 505 5.37 8.02 11.49
CA ALA A 505 6.48 7.95 12.41
C ALA A 505 6.05 7.28 13.72
N SER A 506 6.75 6.22 14.16
CA SER A 506 6.45 5.55 15.45
C SER A 506 6.68 6.46 16.65
N ASP A 507 7.60 7.41 16.50
CA ASP A 507 7.98 8.41 17.50
C ASP A 507 8.11 9.77 16.85
N THR A 508 8.01 10.85 17.62
CA THR A 508 8.00 12.23 17.08
C THR A 508 9.30 12.55 16.32
N SER A 509 9.16 12.91 15.04
CA SER A 509 10.29 13.22 14.15
C SER A 509 9.94 14.29 13.13
N ASN A 510 10.89 15.16 12.82
CA ASN A 510 10.84 15.91 11.59
C ASN A 510 11.24 15.02 10.42
N VAL A 511 10.71 15.34 9.24
CA VAL A 511 10.95 14.62 8.00
C VAL A 511 11.33 15.57 6.88
N ILE A 512 12.32 15.16 6.09
CA ILE A 512 12.76 15.87 4.89
C ILE A 512 12.59 14.90 3.71
N LEU A 513 12.00 15.38 2.62
CA LEU A 513 11.89 14.64 1.37
C LEU A 513 12.62 15.42 0.26
N ASP A 514 13.68 14.85 -0.25
CA ASP A 514 14.40 15.34 -1.42
C ASP A 514 14.13 14.43 -2.62
N ILE A 515 13.82 15.01 -3.80
CA ILE A 515 13.56 14.26 -5.04
C ILE A 515 14.77 14.30 -5.94
N ASN A 516 15.06 13.19 -6.63
CA ASN A 516 16.11 13.10 -7.66
C ASN A 516 15.60 12.55 -9.00
N GLY A 517 14.33 12.22 -9.08
CA GLY A 517 13.63 11.78 -10.28
C GLY A 517 12.27 11.19 -9.99
N TYR A 518 11.54 10.86 -11.03
CA TYR A 518 10.25 10.20 -10.92
C TYR A 518 10.06 9.17 -12.04
N PHE A 519 9.08 8.31 -11.88
CA PHE A 519 8.71 7.31 -12.87
C PHE A 519 7.32 7.65 -13.42
N THR A 520 7.17 7.52 -14.73
CA THR A 520 5.94 7.79 -15.49
C THR A 520 5.76 6.75 -16.59
N GLU A 521 4.60 6.76 -17.24
CA GLU A 521 4.38 5.92 -18.42
C GLU A 521 5.44 6.20 -19.50
N PRO A 522 5.76 5.20 -20.35
CA PRO A 522 6.78 5.34 -21.39
C PRO A 522 6.51 6.52 -22.34
N GLY A 523 7.55 7.30 -22.60
CA GLY A 523 7.49 8.49 -23.48
C GLY A 523 8.86 8.82 -24.09
N ALA A 524 8.92 9.84 -24.94
CA ALA A 524 10.12 10.19 -25.70
C ALA A 524 11.32 10.64 -24.83
N GLN A 525 11.07 11.12 -23.62
CA GLN A 525 12.09 11.63 -22.71
C GLN A 525 12.36 10.69 -21.52
N THR A 526 11.69 9.54 -21.47
CA THR A 526 11.81 8.59 -20.36
C THR A 526 12.95 7.60 -20.59
N LEU A 527 13.50 7.06 -19.50
CA LEU A 527 14.66 6.19 -19.48
C LEU A 527 14.29 4.81 -18.94
N GLN A 528 14.87 3.77 -19.55
CA GLN A 528 14.81 2.40 -19.05
C GLN A 528 15.98 2.12 -18.12
N PHE A 529 15.79 1.19 -17.18
CA PHE A 529 16.83 0.69 -16.31
C PHE A 529 17.63 -0.43 -16.98
N PHE A 530 18.94 -0.38 -16.87
CA PHE A 530 19.87 -1.43 -17.32
C PHE A 530 20.64 -1.94 -16.10
N LYS A 531 20.44 -3.20 -15.79
CA LYS A 531 21.06 -3.85 -14.64
C LYS A 531 22.54 -4.10 -14.87
N LEU A 532 23.34 -3.95 -13.81
CA LEU A 532 24.75 -4.33 -13.76
C LEU A 532 24.99 -5.28 -12.59
N THR A 533 25.99 -6.16 -12.72
CA THR A 533 26.56 -6.79 -11.51
C THR A 533 27.18 -5.69 -10.67
N PRO A 534 26.85 -5.57 -9.36
CA PRO A 534 27.36 -4.50 -8.52
C PRO A 534 28.87 -4.37 -8.60
N CYS A 535 29.37 -3.16 -8.89
CA CYS A 535 30.76 -2.90 -9.22
C CYS A 535 31.23 -1.60 -8.55
N ARG A 536 32.43 -1.61 -7.93
CA ARG A 536 33.03 -0.42 -7.33
C ARG A 536 33.69 0.46 -8.39
N ILE A 537 33.24 1.71 -8.50
CA ILE A 537 33.76 2.68 -9.47
C ILE A 537 34.69 3.72 -8.85
N VAL A 538 34.51 4.05 -7.56
CA VAL A 538 35.38 4.95 -6.81
C VAL A 538 35.72 4.34 -5.45
N ASP A 539 36.99 4.45 -5.09
CA ASP A 539 37.52 4.17 -3.75
C ASP A 539 38.65 5.17 -3.48
N THR A 540 38.44 6.11 -2.58
CA THR A 540 39.42 7.18 -2.32
C THR A 540 40.40 6.83 -1.22
N ARG A 541 40.21 5.71 -0.55
CA ARG A 541 41.15 5.23 0.48
C ARG A 541 42.54 4.99 -0.12
N ASN A 542 43.55 5.12 0.69
CA ASN A 542 44.95 4.92 0.28
C ASN A 542 45.38 5.83 -0.88
N ASN A 543 44.83 7.04 -0.96
CA ASN A 543 45.10 8.04 -2.01
C ASN A 543 44.68 7.59 -3.44
N MET A 544 43.81 6.61 -3.57
CA MET A 544 43.23 6.25 -4.86
C MET A 544 42.17 7.28 -5.29
N HIS A 545 41.91 7.39 -6.58
CA HIS A 545 40.90 8.29 -7.16
C HIS A 545 40.94 9.74 -6.60
N GLY A 546 42.16 10.26 -6.38
CA GLY A 546 42.40 11.60 -5.87
C GLY A 546 42.40 11.74 -4.34
N GLY A 547 42.31 10.62 -3.58
CA GLY A 547 42.38 10.59 -2.12
C GLY A 547 41.13 11.14 -1.44
N THR A 548 41.23 11.37 -0.14
CA THR A 548 40.16 11.87 0.73
C THR A 548 39.51 13.15 0.20
N LEU A 549 38.18 13.24 0.23
CA LEU A 549 37.42 14.48 -0.07
C LEU A 549 37.60 15.47 1.07
N HIS A 550 37.82 16.73 0.72
CA HIS A 550 37.98 17.82 1.72
C HIS A 550 36.67 18.51 2.04
N ALA A 551 36.44 18.77 3.31
CA ALA A 551 35.28 19.50 3.81
C ALA A 551 35.07 20.83 3.08
N GLY A 552 33.82 21.09 2.65
CA GLY A 552 33.45 22.32 1.97
C GLY A 552 33.99 22.45 0.54
N VAL A 553 34.56 21.40 -0.04
CA VAL A 553 35.15 21.43 -1.39
C VAL A 553 34.43 20.42 -2.30
N GLU A 554 33.89 20.92 -3.42
CA GLU A 554 33.29 20.08 -4.48
C GLU A 554 34.39 19.26 -5.17
N ARG A 555 34.07 17.99 -5.45
CA ARG A 555 34.88 17.11 -6.29
C ARG A 555 34.02 16.34 -7.27
N ASP A 556 34.46 16.31 -8.51
CA ASP A 556 33.78 15.58 -9.58
C ASP A 556 34.38 14.22 -9.82
N TYR A 557 33.53 13.25 -10.11
CA TYR A 557 33.93 11.96 -10.63
C TYR A 557 33.24 11.66 -11.95
N THR A 558 34.03 11.37 -12.98
CA THR A 558 33.54 10.82 -14.24
C THR A 558 33.27 9.35 -14.03
N ILE A 559 32.06 8.90 -14.37
CA ILE A 559 31.66 7.50 -14.18
C ILE A 559 32.29 6.66 -15.29
N PRO A 560 33.19 5.71 -14.93
CA PRO A 560 34.00 4.99 -15.89
C PRO A 560 33.18 3.87 -16.57
N THR A 561 33.62 3.51 -17.77
CA THR A 561 33.00 2.42 -18.57
C THR A 561 33.47 1.01 -18.16
N ASN A 562 34.48 0.89 -17.29
CA ASN A 562 35.03 -0.41 -16.86
C ASN A 562 34.02 -1.28 -16.08
N CYS A 563 33.01 -0.69 -15.45
CA CYS A 563 31.89 -1.41 -14.83
C CYS A 563 30.72 -1.66 -15.80
N GLY A 564 30.89 -1.45 -17.09
CA GLY A 564 29.85 -1.67 -18.10
C GLY A 564 28.85 -0.51 -18.26
N VAL A 565 29.09 0.63 -17.66
CA VAL A 565 28.25 1.83 -17.81
C VAL A 565 28.54 2.51 -19.14
N PRO A 566 27.59 2.60 -20.09
CA PRO A 566 27.84 3.23 -21.39
C PRO A 566 27.80 4.75 -21.32
N ALA A 567 28.41 5.43 -22.30
CA ALA A 567 28.36 6.88 -22.44
C ALA A 567 26.92 7.42 -22.67
N SER A 568 25.98 6.58 -23.06
CA SER A 568 24.57 6.92 -23.24
C SER A 568 23.77 6.98 -21.92
N ALA A 569 24.37 6.57 -20.79
CA ALA A 569 23.72 6.65 -19.48
C ALA A 569 23.33 8.09 -19.13
N LYS A 570 22.14 8.28 -18.59
CA LYS A 570 21.57 9.58 -18.19
C LYS A 570 21.32 9.70 -16.69
N ALA A 571 21.34 8.57 -15.97
CA ALA A 571 21.36 8.52 -14.52
C ALA A 571 21.97 7.19 -14.06
N TYR A 572 22.41 7.16 -12.82
CA TYR A 572 23.10 6.02 -12.22
C TYR A 572 22.36 5.57 -10.95
N SER A 573 22.28 4.28 -10.73
CA SER A 573 21.89 3.70 -9.43
C SER A 573 23.16 3.41 -8.65
N PHE A 574 23.41 4.20 -7.62
CA PHE A 574 24.59 4.12 -6.76
C PHE A 574 24.25 3.62 -5.36
N ASN A 575 25.22 2.94 -4.76
CA ASN A 575 25.39 2.90 -3.31
C ASN A 575 26.62 3.75 -2.95
N ILE A 576 26.44 4.76 -2.12
CA ILE A 576 27.47 5.74 -1.75
C ILE A 576 27.80 5.55 -0.29
N THR A 577 29.06 5.26 0.02
CA THR A 577 29.55 5.08 1.40
C THR A 577 30.55 6.18 1.74
N ALA A 578 30.27 6.93 2.80
CA ALA A 578 31.19 7.87 3.40
C ALA A 578 31.93 7.23 4.58
N ILE A 579 33.23 7.49 4.66
CA ILE A 579 34.14 6.97 5.70
C ILE A 579 34.89 8.16 6.29
N PRO A 580 34.28 8.93 7.19
CA PRO A 580 34.95 10.08 7.80
C PRO A 580 36.06 9.60 8.76
N PRO A 581 37.24 10.24 8.76
CA PRO A 581 38.37 9.82 9.60
C PRO A 581 38.14 10.12 11.09
N SER A 582 37.37 11.18 11.41
CA SER A 582 36.99 11.57 12.77
C SER A 582 35.93 12.64 12.74
N GLY A 583 34.96 12.58 13.65
CA GLY A 583 33.89 13.57 13.78
C GLY A 583 32.83 13.45 12.69
N GLY A 584 31.68 14.04 12.90
CA GLY A 584 30.53 13.96 11.99
C GLY A 584 30.74 14.76 10.71
N LEU A 585 30.28 14.19 9.61
CA LEU A 585 30.26 14.81 8.28
C LEU A 585 29.12 15.82 8.13
N ASP A 586 28.10 15.79 8.99
CA ASP A 586 26.76 16.34 8.84
C ASP A 586 26.04 15.71 7.64
N TYR A 587 26.46 16.07 6.42
CA TYR A 587 25.89 15.50 5.20
C TYR A 587 26.89 15.48 4.03
N LEU A 588 26.58 14.62 3.09
CA LEU A 588 27.15 14.60 1.75
C LEU A 588 26.03 14.92 0.75
N THR A 589 26.29 15.85 -0.16
CA THR A 589 25.41 16.13 -1.31
C THR A 589 26.01 15.57 -2.59
N VAL A 590 25.17 14.97 -3.45
CA VAL A 590 25.57 14.43 -4.75
C VAL A 590 24.58 14.92 -5.81
N TRP A 591 25.10 15.44 -6.94
CA TRP A 591 24.27 15.97 -8.02
C TRP A 591 25.00 15.86 -9.38
N PRO A 592 24.28 16.07 -10.52
CA PRO A 592 24.90 16.09 -11.85
C PRO A 592 25.90 17.24 -11.96
N LYS A 593 27.13 16.97 -12.41
CA LYS A 593 28.13 18.01 -12.67
C LYS A 593 27.57 19.08 -13.63
N GLY A 594 27.93 20.33 -13.39
CA GLY A 594 27.54 21.47 -14.21
C GLY A 594 26.24 22.15 -13.78
N GLU A 595 25.50 21.56 -12.87
CA GLU A 595 24.38 22.18 -12.16
C GLU A 595 24.89 22.87 -10.88
N ALA A 596 24.14 23.88 -10.41
CA ALA A 596 24.42 24.48 -9.11
C ALA A 596 24.22 23.45 -7.97
N GLN A 597 25.04 23.53 -6.92
CA GLN A 597 24.89 22.66 -5.76
C GLN A 597 23.46 22.81 -5.15
N PRO A 598 22.67 21.73 -5.11
CA PRO A 598 21.32 21.80 -4.56
C PRO A 598 21.33 21.83 -3.02
N VAL A 599 20.26 22.37 -2.42
CA VAL A 599 20.06 22.39 -0.96
C VAL A 599 19.40 21.07 -0.51
N VAL A 600 20.09 19.96 -0.72
CA VAL A 600 19.64 18.60 -0.34
C VAL A 600 20.77 17.86 0.38
N SER A 601 20.43 16.72 1.01
CA SER A 601 21.42 15.77 1.49
C SER A 601 21.21 14.41 0.81
N THR A 602 22.29 13.77 0.39
CA THR A 602 22.24 12.39 -0.12
C THR A 602 22.44 11.39 1.01
N LEU A 603 23.34 11.68 1.94
CA LEU A 603 23.50 10.89 3.18
C LEU A 603 23.84 11.83 4.35
N ASN A 604 23.59 11.38 5.57
CA ASN A 604 23.82 12.14 6.80
C ASN A 604 24.64 11.31 7.79
N ASP A 605 25.66 11.93 8.39
CA ASP A 605 26.46 11.39 9.49
C ASP A 605 26.84 12.47 10.47
N ASN A 606 26.32 12.43 11.68
CA ASN A 606 26.60 13.39 12.74
C ASN A 606 27.64 12.88 13.75
N THR A 607 28.14 11.66 13.59
CA THR A 607 28.94 10.98 14.62
C THR A 607 30.33 10.55 14.15
N GLY A 608 30.61 10.61 12.85
CA GLY A 608 31.87 10.10 12.27
C GLY A 608 31.91 8.60 12.10
N THR A 609 30.73 7.97 11.92
CA THR A 609 30.62 6.54 11.62
C THR A 609 30.60 6.30 10.11
N ILE A 610 30.93 5.08 9.70
CA ILE A 610 30.76 4.68 8.29
C ILE A 610 29.29 4.60 8.00
N VAL A 611 28.81 5.37 7.01
CA VAL A 611 27.42 5.40 6.58
C VAL A 611 27.29 5.18 5.08
N ALA A 612 26.31 4.40 4.67
CA ALA A 612 25.97 4.19 3.27
C ALA A 612 24.53 4.60 2.99
N ASN A 613 24.29 5.14 1.80
CA ASN A 613 22.94 5.35 1.28
C ASN A 613 22.91 5.11 -0.23
N ALA A 614 21.83 4.50 -0.71
CA ALA A 614 21.56 4.41 -2.12
C ALA A 614 21.11 5.77 -2.69
N ALA A 615 21.36 5.99 -3.98
CA ALA A 615 20.86 7.17 -4.67
C ALA A 615 20.75 6.91 -6.17
N ILE A 616 19.66 7.35 -6.79
CA ILE A 616 19.59 7.49 -8.24
C ILE A 616 20.07 8.92 -8.55
N VAL A 617 21.21 9.04 -9.23
CA VAL A 617 21.86 10.33 -9.49
C VAL A 617 21.84 10.62 -10.99
N PRO A 618 21.24 11.73 -11.45
CA PRO A 618 21.31 12.14 -12.85
C PRO A 618 22.76 12.35 -13.31
N ALA A 619 23.05 12.05 -14.58
CA ALA A 619 24.35 12.27 -15.19
C ALA A 619 24.52 13.73 -15.62
N GLY A 620 25.62 14.35 -15.26
CA GLY A 620 26.06 15.62 -15.80
C GLY A 620 26.84 15.48 -17.11
N PRO A 621 27.35 16.59 -17.68
CA PRO A 621 28.21 16.59 -18.85
C PRO A 621 29.41 15.63 -18.69
N ASN A 622 29.76 14.94 -19.76
CA ASN A 622 30.82 13.93 -19.78
C ASN A 622 30.63 12.77 -18.78
N ASN A 623 29.37 12.44 -18.47
CA ASN A 623 29.03 11.40 -17.51
C ASN A 623 29.57 11.66 -16.09
N ALA A 624 29.72 12.90 -15.69
CA ALA A 624 30.28 13.26 -14.39
C ALA A 624 29.20 13.59 -13.36
N THR A 625 29.50 13.26 -12.10
CA THR A 625 28.71 13.60 -10.91
C THR A 625 29.59 14.38 -9.94
N ALA A 626 28.99 15.37 -9.25
CA ALA A 626 29.63 16.22 -8.27
C ALA A 626 29.31 15.76 -6.84
N PHE A 627 30.29 15.85 -5.95
CA PHE A 627 30.21 15.42 -4.56
C PHE A 627 30.70 16.54 -3.65
N TYR A 628 29.97 16.84 -2.60
CA TYR A 628 30.31 17.89 -1.63
C TYR A 628 30.13 17.38 -0.19
N PRO A 629 31.25 17.12 0.53
CA PRO A 629 31.22 16.85 1.97
C PRO A 629 31.11 18.16 2.75
N HIS A 630 30.18 18.24 3.71
CA HIS A 630 29.90 19.52 4.39
C HIS A 630 30.98 19.91 5.43
N ASN A 631 30.95 19.26 6.59
CA ASN A 631 31.76 19.75 7.74
C ASN A 631 33.10 19.05 7.93
N ASN A 632 33.27 17.82 7.42
CA ASN A 632 34.49 17.05 7.63
C ASN A 632 34.99 16.42 6.36
N ASN A 633 36.29 16.11 6.35
CA ASN A 633 36.89 15.27 5.32
C ASN A 633 36.29 13.87 5.37
N THR A 634 36.20 13.19 4.22
CA THR A 634 35.73 11.81 4.16
C THR A 634 36.42 11.05 3.04
N ASP A 635 36.73 9.78 3.27
CA ASP A 635 36.93 8.86 2.16
C ASP A 635 35.57 8.44 1.61
N LEU A 636 35.55 8.11 0.32
CA LEU A 636 34.34 7.82 -0.44
C LEU A 636 34.48 6.50 -1.17
N LEU A 637 33.44 5.67 -1.06
CA LEU A 637 33.23 4.52 -1.94
C LEU A 637 31.97 4.76 -2.75
N ILE A 638 32.02 4.52 -4.05
CA ILE A 638 30.86 4.55 -4.94
C ILE A 638 30.76 3.20 -5.65
N ASP A 639 29.68 2.51 -5.39
CA ASP A 639 29.32 1.26 -6.05
C ASP A 639 28.15 1.53 -6.99
N VAL A 640 28.16 0.93 -8.20
CA VAL A 640 27.07 1.02 -9.19
C VAL A 640 26.41 -0.34 -9.35
N ASP A 641 25.07 -0.40 -9.31
CA ASP A 641 24.27 -1.61 -9.51
C ASP A 641 23.43 -1.57 -10.79
N GLY A 642 23.35 -0.40 -11.44
CA GLY A 642 22.66 -0.20 -12.69
C GLY A 642 22.72 1.25 -13.17
N TYR A 643 22.14 1.48 -14.34
CA TYR A 643 22.04 2.83 -14.92
C TYR A 643 20.73 3.00 -15.67
N PHE A 644 20.36 4.25 -15.92
CA PHE A 644 19.19 4.61 -16.73
C PHE A 644 19.65 5.25 -18.04
N ALA A 645 19.10 4.77 -19.15
CA ALA A 645 19.41 5.23 -20.50
C ALA A 645 18.17 5.21 -21.41
N PRO A 646 18.18 5.90 -22.57
CA PRO A 646 17.12 5.76 -23.57
C PRO A 646 16.82 4.30 -23.91
N ALA A 647 15.58 4.03 -24.30
CA ALA A 647 15.09 2.69 -24.59
C ALA A 647 16.03 1.89 -25.51
N GLY A 648 16.29 0.64 -25.18
CA GLY A 648 17.21 -0.21 -25.90
C GLY A 648 17.10 -1.69 -25.52
N SER A 649 17.85 -2.55 -26.23
CA SER A 649 17.87 -3.99 -25.95
C SER A 649 18.37 -4.25 -24.54
N GLY A 650 17.62 -5.02 -23.77
CA GLY A 650 17.91 -5.34 -22.35
C GLY A 650 17.48 -4.27 -21.36
N GLY A 651 16.85 -3.18 -21.83
CA GLY A 651 16.26 -2.17 -20.95
C GLY A 651 15.03 -2.72 -20.22
N LEU A 652 14.91 -2.38 -18.94
CA LEU A 652 13.84 -2.81 -18.04
C LEU A 652 12.98 -1.61 -17.61
N GLN A 653 11.72 -1.88 -17.33
CA GLN A 653 10.75 -0.90 -16.85
C GLN A 653 10.42 -1.20 -15.39
N LEU A 654 10.13 -0.16 -14.61
CA LEU A 654 9.68 -0.30 -13.24
C LEU A 654 8.20 -0.71 -13.19
N TYR A 655 7.92 -1.69 -12.37
CA TYR A 655 6.57 -2.06 -11.95
C TYR A 655 6.49 -1.86 -10.44
N THR A 656 5.64 -0.94 -10.03
CA THR A 656 5.44 -0.67 -8.60
C THR A 656 4.60 -1.75 -7.95
N GLN A 657 4.87 -2.00 -6.69
CA GLN A 657 4.13 -2.94 -5.85
C GLN A 657 3.83 -2.28 -4.51
N VAL A 658 2.71 -2.64 -3.90
CA VAL A 658 2.49 -2.31 -2.49
C VAL A 658 3.63 -2.94 -1.68
N PRO A 659 4.32 -2.18 -0.81
CA PRO A 659 5.45 -2.70 -0.07
C PRO A 659 5.12 -4.01 0.67
N CYS A 660 5.95 -5.03 0.43
CA CYS A 660 5.71 -6.40 0.90
C CYS A 660 6.99 -6.98 1.51
N ARG A 661 6.85 -7.73 2.62
CA ARG A 661 7.97 -8.39 3.28
C ARG A 661 8.33 -9.70 2.60
N VAL A 662 9.51 -9.75 1.98
CA VAL A 662 10.05 -10.95 1.31
C VAL A 662 10.62 -11.93 2.33
N VAL A 663 11.39 -11.43 3.29
CA VAL A 663 11.98 -12.25 4.35
C VAL A 663 12.18 -11.42 5.63
N ASP A 664 11.98 -12.09 6.76
CA ASP A 664 12.34 -11.60 8.08
C ASP A 664 12.98 -12.75 8.85
N THR A 665 14.30 -12.73 8.98
CA THR A 665 15.03 -13.82 9.59
C THR A 665 14.81 -13.92 11.10
N ARG A 666 14.23 -12.91 11.75
CA ARG A 666 13.82 -12.94 13.17
C ARG A 666 12.77 -14.01 13.42
N ASN A 667 11.91 -14.28 12.42
CA ASN A 667 10.86 -15.31 12.52
C ASN A 667 11.42 -16.74 12.51
N SER A 668 12.64 -16.96 12.02
CA SER A 668 13.34 -18.26 12.04
C SER A 668 14.19 -18.47 13.30
N GLY A 669 14.27 -17.47 14.18
CA GLY A 669 14.91 -17.55 15.49
C GLY A 669 16.42 -17.36 15.51
N ASN A 670 17.14 -17.65 14.43
CA ASN A 670 18.59 -17.50 14.33
C ASN A 670 18.94 -16.53 13.22
N GLY A 671 19.64 -15.44 13.52
CA GLY A 671 20.29 -14.63 12.53
C GLY A 671 21.32 -15.43 11.72
N PHE A 672 22.00 -14.79 10.79
CA PHE A 672 23.04 -15.41 10.00
C PHE A 672 24.36 -14.65 10.08
N ASN A 673 25.46 -15.37 9.81
CA ASN A 673 26.80 -14.87 9.63
C ASN A 673 27.36 -15.60 8.39
N GLY A 674 27.93 -14.87 7.44
CA GLY A 674 28.32 -15.42 6.13
C GLY A 674 27.18 -15.31 5.13
N GLN A 675 27.09 -16.25 4.19
CA GLN A 675 26.16 -16.20 3.05
C GLN A 675 24.87 -16.99 3.31
N ILE A 676 23.75 -16.40 2.88
CA ILE A 676 22.46 -17.09 2.68
C ILE A 676 21.91 -16.79 1.30
N THR A 677 21.03 -17.66 0.81
CA THR A 677 20.26 -17.45 -0.43
C THR A 677 18.80 -17.21 -0.07
N VAL A 678 18.20 -16.18 -0.64
CA VAL A 678 16.78 -15.81 -0.46
C VAL A 678 16.05 -16.07 -1.77
N ASN A 679 15.05 -16.95 -1.76
CA ASN A 679 14.15 -17.14 -2.89
C ASN A 679 13.08 -16.06 -2.86
N VAL A 680 13.25 -15.03 -3.68
CA VAL A 680 12.39 -13.85 -3.72
C VAL A 680 11.09 -14.13 -4.47
N GLN A 681 11.19 -14.84 -5.58
CA GLN A 681 10.03 -15.15 -6.45
C GLN A 681 8.95 -15.96 -5.73
N ASN A 682 9.35 -16.92 -4.90
CA ASN A 682 8.43 -17.78 -4.15
C ASN A 682 8.10 -17.25 -2.74
N SER A 683 8.41 -15.98 -2.46
CA SER A 683 7.98 -15.33 -1.22
C SER A 683 6.46 -15.07 -1.22
N ALA A 684 5.93 -14.66 -0.07
CA ALA A 684 4.53 -14.25 0.05
C ALA A 684 4.15 -13.07 -0.87
N CYS A 685 5.14 -12.38 -1.44
CA CYS A 685 4.96 -11.24 -2.34
C CYS A 685 4.62 -11.64 -3.80
N LEU A 686 4.72 -12.92 -4.18
CA LEU A 686 4.36 -13.49 -5.50
C LEU A 686 4.88 -12.68 -6.70
N LEU A 687 6.18 -12.51 -6.78
CA LEU A 687 6.81 -11.74 -7.85
C LEU A 687 6.79 -12.50 -9.20
N PRO A 688 6.70 -11.80 -10.34
CA PRO A 688 6.67 -12.44 -11.64
C PRO A 688 8.03 -13.06 -11.99
N SER A 689 8.01 -14.16 -12.74
CA SER A 689 9.22 -14.90 -13.12
C SER A 689 10.15 -14.15 -14.09
N ASN A 690 9.62 -13.12 -14.78
CA ASN A 690 10.39 -12.27 -15.69
C ASN A 690 11.00 -11.04 -15.01
N ALA A 691 10.89 -10.89 -13.69
CA ALA A 691 11.57 -9.82 -12.97
C ALA A 691 13.08 -9.90 -13.17
N GLY A 692 13.68 -8.84 -13.72
CA GLY A 692 15.12 -8.74 -13.99
C GLY A 692 15.89 -7.99 -12.90
N GLY A 693 15.21 -7.35 -11.95
CA GLY A 693 15.79 -6.69 -10.78
C GLY A 693 14.73 -6.36 -9.75
N TYR A 694 15.11 -6.32 -8.48
CA TYR A 694 14.23 -6.06 -7.35
C TYR A 694 14.59 -4.76 -6.64
N VAL A 695 13.60 -3.98 -6.23
CA VAL A 695 13.78 -2.75 -5.44
C VAL A 695 13.48 -3.08 -3.99
N PHE A 696 14.53 -3.27 -3.20
CA PHE A 696 14.44 -3.60 -1.78
C PHE A 696 14.66 -2.40 -0.87
N ASN A 697 14.05 -2.44 0.31
CA ASN A 697 14.57 -1.85 1.53
C ASN A 697 15.20 -2.98 2.35
N ALA A 698 16.52 -2.97 2.47
CA ALA A 698 17.27 -3.94 3.26
C ALA A 698 17.53 -3.37 4.65
N THR A 699 17.10 -4.07 5.70
CA THR A 699 17.30 -3.68 7.10
C THR A 699 18.06 -4.76 7.83
N VAL A 700 19.10 -4.38 8.57
CA VAL A 700 19.82 -5.26 9.50
C VAL A 700 19.47 -4.92 10.94
N VAL A 701 19.35 -5.97 11.78
CA VAL A 701 19.15 -5.86 13.23
C VAL A 701 20.32 -6.61 13.88
N PRO A 702 21.51 -5.99 13.96
CA PRO A 702 22.69 -6.65 14.44
C PRO A 702 22.74 -6.63 15.98
N PRO A 703 23.20 -7.71 16.65
CA PRO A 703 23.41 -7.72 18.10
C PRO A 703 24.69 -7.00 18.54
N ALA A 704 25.57 -6.68 17.59
CA ALA A 704 26.87 -6.02 17.76
C ALA A 704 27.29 -5.35 16.44
N PRO A 705 28.39 -4.56 16.39
CA PRO A 705 28.86 -3.91 15.18
C PRO A 705 28.92 -4.83 13.96
N LEU A 706 28.34 -4.39 12.86
CA LEU A 706 28.28 -5.06 11.57
C LEU A 706 29.06 -4.23 10.54
N LEU A 707 30.16 -4.75 10.00
CA LEU A 707 30.97 -4.00 9.04
C LEU A 707 30.17 -3.74 7.76
N PHE A 708 29.55 -4.78 7.20
CA PHE A 708 28.70 -4.64 6.00
C PHE A 708 27.74 -5.82 5.79
N LEU A 709 26.68 -5.53 5.08
CA LEU A 709 25.82 -6.46 4.37
C LEU A 709 26.01 -6.24 2.87
N THR A 710 26.11 -7.31 2.09
CA THR A 710 26.11 -7.26 0.62
C THR A 710 24.94 -8.09 0.08
N LEU A 711 24.18 -7.52 -0.86
CA LEU A 711 23.17 -8.22 -1.66
C LEU A 711 23.61 -8.28 -3.11
N TRP A 712 23.44 -9.45 -3.75
CA TRP A 712 23.79 -9.62 -5.17
C TRP A 712 23.00 -10.75 -5.84
N PRO A 713 22.99 -10.83 -7.20
CA PRO A 713 22.27 -11.88 -7.93
C PRO A 713 22.74 -13.28 -7.54
N HIS A 714 21.81 -14.20 -7.31
CA HIS A 714 22.15 -15.61 -7.13
C HIS A 714 22.86 -16.16 -8.39
N GLY A 715 23.70 -17.17 -8.21
CA GLY A 715 24.46 -17.78 -9.30
C GLY A 715 25.68 -16.99 -9.77
N THR A 716 25.96 -15.81 -9.18
CA THR A 716 27.17 -15.02 -9.46
C THR A 716 28.11 -14.98 -8.25
N THR A 717 29.40 -14.64 -8.49
CA THR A 717 30.36 -14.46 -7.39
C THR A 717 30.02 -13.24 -6.55
N GLN A 718 30.31 -13.30 -5.24
CA GLN A 718 30.13 -12.16 -4.34
C GLN A 718 30.97 -10.97 -4.82
N PRO A 719 30.37 -9.80 -5.08
CA PRO A 719 31.11 -8.60 -5.46
C PRO A 719 31.79 -7.94 -4.25
N THR A 720 32.84 -7.15 -4.49
CA THR A 720 33.55 -6.40 -3.45
C THR A 720 32.90 -5.05 -3.15
N VAL A 721 31.58 -5.06 -2.91
CA VAL A 721 30.76 -3.88 -2.60
C VAL A 721 30.02 -4.08 -1.29
N SER A 722 29.45 -3.01 -0.72
CA SER A 722 28.51 -3.10 0.40
C SER A 722 27.15 -2.57 -0.01
N THR A 723 26.08 -3.21 0.45
CA THR A 723 24.71 -2.66 0.36
C THR A 723 24.45 -1.71 1.52
N LEU A 724 24.87 -2.06 2.72
CA LEU A 724 24.75 -1.20 3.91
C LEU A 724 25.85 -1.52 4.93
N ASN A 725 26.08 -0.56 5.84
CA ASN A 725 27.05 -0.64 6.93
C ASN A 725 26.36 -0.26 8.25
N ALA A 726 26.62 -1.03 9.32
CA ALA A 726 26.10 -0.75 10.67
C ALA A 726 27.22 -0.96 11.71
N ASN A 727 28.32 -0.25 11.52
CA ASN A 727 29.54 -0.33 12.35
C ASN A 727 29.31 0.05 13.81
N ASP A 728 28.23 0.75 14.08
CA ASP A 728 27.80 1.16 15.43
C ASP A 728 26.92 0.13 16.13
N GLY A 729 26.50 -0.93 15.42
CA GLY A 729 25.64 -1.97 15.97
C GLY A 729 24.15 -1.62 16.06
N PHE A 730 23.72 -0.47 15.52
CA PHE A 730 22.32 -0.07 15.50
C PHE A 730 21.58 -0.59 14.27
N ILE A 731 20.25 -0.67 14.40
CA ILE A 731 19.37 -1.02 13.28
C ILE A 731 19.59 -0.03 12.14
N THR A 732 19.90 -0.55 10.98
CA THR A 732 20.23 0.27 9.79
C THR A 732 19.50 -0.28 8.58
N SER A 733 18.90 0.63 7.81
CA SER A 733 18.19 0.33 6.55
C SER A 733 18.87 1.04 5.39
N ASN A 734 18.86 0.41 4.22
CA ASN A 734 19.24 1.05 2.96
C ASN A 734 18.43 0.46 1.80
N MET A 735 18.06 1.30 0.84
CA MET A 735 17.48 0.85 -0.42
C MET A 735 18.55 0.11 -1.24
N ALA A 736 18.14 -0.89 -2.00
CA ALA A 736 19.01 -1.56 -2.96
C ALA A 736 18.21 -1.99 -4.19
N ILE A 737 18.75 -1.71 -5.38
CA ILE A 737 18.29 -2.35 -6.61
C ILE A 737 19.18 -3.55 -6.88
N VAL A 738 18.64 -4.75 -6.66
CA VAL A 738 19.42 -5.99 -6.79
C VAL A 738 19.01 -6.68 -8.09
N PRO A 739 19.95 -6.84 -9.06
CA PRO A 739 19.70 -7.59 -10.29
C PRO A 739 19.27 -9.03 -10.00
N ASN A 740 18.45 -9.58 -10.89
CA ASN A 740 17.94 -10.95 -10.78
C ASN A 740 18.04 -11.70 -12.11
N SER A 741 18.19 -13.02 -12.04
CA SER A 741 18.22 -13.90 -13.20
C SER A 741 17.43 -15.20 -13.03
N ASP A 742 17.18 -15.68 -11.81
CA ASP A 742 16.57 -16.97 -11.50
C ASP A 742 15.54 -16.96 -10.35
N GLY A 743 15.10 -15.76 -9.96
CA GLY A 743 14.12 -15.58 -8.88
C GLY A 743 14.72 -15.53 -7.48
N SER A 744 16.04 -15.63 -7.33
CA SER A 744 16.75 -15.64 -6.05
C SER A 744 17.85 -14.58 -5.99
N ILE A 745 18.22 -14.20 -4.78
CA ILE A 745 19.38 -13.35 -4.48
C ILE A 745 20.23 -13.99 -3.39
N ASN A 746 21.49 -13.60 -3.34
CA ASN A 746 22.37 -13.91 -2.21
C ASN A 746 22.49 -12.71 -1.29
N ALA A 747 22.65 -12.99 0.00
CA ALA A 747 22.98 -12.01 1.03
C ALA A 747 24.20 -12.52 1.82
N PHE A 748 25.19 -11.66 2.04
CA PHE A 748 26.36 -11.95 2.88
C PHE A 748 26.43 -10.94 4.01
N SER A 749 26.60 -11.45 5.23
CA SER A 749 26.81 -10.64 6.42
C SER A 749 28.21 -10.88 6.98
N SER A 750 28.93 -9.79 7.28
CA SER A 750 30.31 -9.85 7.83
C SER A 750 30.36 -10.31 9.29
N SER A 751 29.24 -10.29 10.01
CA SER A 751 29.06 -10.79 11.37
C SER A 751 27.60 -11.17 11.62
N GLN A 752 27.30 -11.72 12.80
CA GLN A 752 25.96 -12.17 13.16
C GLN A 752 24.94 -11.01 13.04
N THR A 753 23.84 -11.21 12.30
CA THR A 753 22.74 -10.25 12.20
C THR A 753 21.41 -10.94 11.89
N GLN A 754 20.31 -10.26 12.16
CA GLN A 754 19.03 -10.52 11.53
C GLN A 754 18.87 -9.59 10.32
N MET A 755 18.16 -10.05 9.31
CA MET A 755 17.88 -9.30 8.09
C MET A 755 16.38 -9.28 7.80
N ILE A 756 15.91 -8.13 7.39
CA ILE A 756 14.58 -7.90 6.87
C ILE A 756 14.73 -7.36 5.45
N LEU A 757 14.04 -7.97 4.48
CA LEU A 757 13.94 -7.44 3.12
C LEU A 757 12.49 -7.14 2.80
N ASP A 758 12.21 -5.87 2.58
CA ASP A 758 10.92 -5.40 2.10
C ASP A 758 11.07 -4.97 0.63
N ILE A 759 10.15 -5.36 -0.24
CA ILE A 759 10.16 -5.01 -1.66
C ILE A 759 9.09 -3.96 -1.95
N SER A 760 9.42 -2.92 -2.72
CA SER A 760 8.48 -1.86 -3.16
C SER A 760 8.20 -1.87 -4.65
N GLY A 761 8.93 -2.68 -5.43
CA GLY A 761 8.77 -2.80 -6.86
C GLY A 761 9.81 -3.71 -7.48
N TYR A 762 9.67 -3.93 -8.77
CA TYR A 762 10.63 -4.72 -9.55
C TYR A 762 10.82 -4.13 -10.95
N PHE A 763 11.94 -4.41 -11.56
CA PHE A 763 12.23 -4.08 -12.94
C PHE A 763 12.03 -5.32 -13.82
N ALA A 764 11.29 -5.18 -14.93
CA ALA A 764 11.06 -6.26 -15.91
C ALA A 764 11.00 -5.68 -17.34
N PRO A 765 11.13 -6.53 -18.38
CA PRO A 765 11.04 -6.11 -19.78
C PRO A 765 9.74 -5.41 -20.15
#